data_814781de6905bcf18db1d00ff6e53560
#
_entry.id   814781de6905bcf18db1d00ff6e53560
#
_cell.length_a   1.000
_cell.length_b   1.000
_cell.length_c   1.000
_cell.angle_alpha   90.00
_cell.angle_beta   90.00
_cell.angle_gamma   90.00
#
_symmetry.space_group_name_H-M   'P 1'
#
loop_
_entity.id
_entity.type
_entity.pdbx_description
1 polymer ?
#
loop_
_entity_poly.entity_id
_entity_poly.type
_entity_poly.pdbx_seq_one_letter_code
_entity_poly.pdbx_strand_id
1 'polypeptide(L)'
;MAKLSVPRARLTAPAIATVAALTAGAVVAAAPVAQGQEPAPQQLVVDLGERTGAFHGAASGVLYGLSEDGVPSDNTLEPLRMTTVNQKPPAGAQHPNGDALVVADAFFRTGGEYIQINVQDMYAEWTYENVGGEIPCNDVCFDDYMEKLAWVVDEVANSPYADQIVYVPFNEPDYIWYETSAGNPAQYEARMGQLLDHWQTAVEYIREHHEGARVMGTNDAIFRERNYGDFLAFARDNDVLPDFTSWHQLDSSSMDPNNPNYFRNTYEVYRNLERELGIEPIPININEYAGNRDLTVPGQLVQWVSMFEEAKVDAGGKAYWTAAGLLAGDVVETNKPGAGWWFYKMYADMHGGDTVAVTRPDTTSLDALDAIAAIDDTRRQARIVAGGTPDPFDVVIENIDPAIFGDSVHVTLAASTWSGQNSDAPPPAVLFEDDLTPEGGALTIPVGGLGFDGDGAPNVDEMAAYEIILSPGGVGERTAVEQPWQASYEAENATITNGRVATHGTQQNWNAAAASGTQDVRDLNQPDSAVTFDVEVPEAGDYTLGIMYANQTGQPAQQVLTVNGEQAQFVDYQATMHWQWRTRVDVVVELDAGENQIQLAKSHPELGTATSEASIDRIDLAQVPTGPVTREYEAERSQTSGNVSYHYDQPQQSGAGFITLQSGGEALFSVYAEEDGYYDLEFIHNSPGRPGSVAADIELDRRPVAGAVLRANPGGGSFFKGDEHRLFLSAGVNRVTVEPSASTPVRLDKINVTRATTGPQPVQTVEAQDAELAGSAVVEGHAAASGGEYVGWIGQGPENNLSFDVEVAEAGDYQLVVHYSNDERDTGHPYNADIISRPIDITVNGGDSERFWFKNTWSWGNWWAVGVPVTLEAGTNTITMYNDPANSDTAEGCPDPCMPLLDSVWAPNLDRFELAPVRIG
;
A
#
# COMPACT_ATOMS: atom_id res chain seq x y z
N MET A 1 -4.75 44.07 -20.71
CA MET A 1 -4.09 44.88 -21.75
C MET A 1 -2.90 45.56 -21.15
N ALA A 2 -1.74 45.16 -21.50
CA ALA A 2 -0.51 45.96 -21.69
C ALA A 2 0.66 45.00 -21.96
N LYS A 3 1.08 44.98 -23.24
CA LYS A 3 2.28 44.25 -23.69
C LYS A 3 3.50 45.07 -23.30
N LEU A 4 4.48 44.43 -22.66
CA LEU A 4 5.85 44.95 -22.57
C LEU A 4 6.78 44.06 -23.42
N SER A 5 7.39 44.66 -24.41
CA SER A 5 8.35 44.11 -25.33
C SER A 5 9.79 44.33 -24.79
N VAL A 6 10.63 43.31 -24.81
CA VAL A 6 12.05 43.41 -24.55
C VAL A 6 12.85 43.07 -25.84
N PRO A 7 13.93 43.83 -26.16
CA PRO A 7 14.56 43.77 -27.48
C PRO A 7 15.58 42.62 -27.58
N ARG A 8 15.61 42.03 -28.80
CA ARG A 8 16.62 41.06 -29.22
C ARG A 8 17.96 41.73 -29.51
N ALA A 9 19.01 41.28 -28.88
CA ALA A 9 20.40 41.59 -29.29
C ALA A 9 20.88 40.52 -30.32
N ARG A 10 21.36 41.00 -31.45
CA ARG A 10 22.01 40.18 -32.48
C ARG A 10 23.49 40.06 -32.14
N LEU A 11 24.02 38.85 -32.12
CA LEU A 11 25.45 38.57 -32.18
C LEU A 11 25.80 37.90 -33.51
N THR A 12 26.78 38.45 -34.14
CA THR A 12 27.32 38.13 -35.48
C THR A 12 28.30 36.95 -35.38
N ALA A 13 28.23 36.07 -36.37
CA ALA A 13 29.18 34.97 -36.62
C ALA A 13 30.50 35.45 -37.24
N PRO A 14 31.59 34.79 -37.03
CA PRO A 14 32.74 34.86 -37.93
C PRO A 14 33.02 33.59 -38.73
N ALA A 15 33.55 33.82 -39.89
CA ALA A 15 33.84 33.09 -41.06
C ALA A 15 34.59 31.72 -40.93
N ILE A 16 34.23 30.87 -41.88
CA ILE A 16 34.81 29.58 -42.24
C ILE A 16 36.15 29.81 -42.97
N ALA A 17 37.18 29.11 -42.57
CA ALA A 17 38.40 28.91 -43.35
C ALA A 17 38.51 27.44 -43.75
N THR A 18 38.47 27.20 -45.06
CA THR A 18 38.66 25.90 -45.69
C THR A 18 40.16 25.60 -45.83
N VAL A 19 40.61 24.45 -45.30
CA VAL A 19 41.90 23.88 -45.63
C VAL A 19 41.72 22.48 -46.20
N ALA A 20 42.16 22.31 -47.45
CA ALA A 20 42.24 21.01 -48.10
C ALA A 20 43.43 20.21 -47.58
N ALA A 21 43.25 18.94 -47.21
CA ALA A 21 44.33 18.06 -46.84
C ALA A 21 44.32 16.78 -47.69
N LEU A 22 45.50 16.44 -48.11
CA LEU A 22 45.84 15.28 -48.95
C LEU A 22 45.62 13.96 -48.23
N THR A 23 45.13 12.98 -49.01
CA THR A 23 45.05 11.57 -48.65
C THR A 23 46.40 10.88 -48.59
N ALA A 24 46.76 10.32 -47.45
CA ALA A 24 47.75 9.26 -47.33
C ALA A 24 47.13 8.13 -46.50
N GLY A 25 46.91 6.98 -47.16
CA GLY A 25 46.38 5.79 -46.51
C GLY A 25 47.39 5.22 -45.49
N ALA A 26 46.95 5.13 -44.24
CA ALA A 26 47.58 4.29 -43.24
C ALA A 26 46.53 3.28 -42.75
N VAL A 27 46.79 2.00 -42.94
CA VAL A 27 46.07 0.91 -42.31
C VAL A 27 46.39 0.99 -40.82
N VAL A 28 45.44 1.48 -40.05
CA VAL A 28 45.50 1.41 -38.60
C VAL A 28 44.90 0.07 -38.22
N ALA A 29 45.73 -0.85 -37.71
CA ALA A 29 45.24 -2.03 -37.02
C ALA A 29 44.40 -1.54 -35.81
N ALA A 30 43.16 -1.95 -35.74
CA ALA A 30 42.32 -1.73 -34.57
C ALA A 30 43.01 -2.38 -33.35
N ALA A 31 43.38 -1.56 -32.41
CA ALA A 31 43.72 -2.04 -31.06
C ALA A 31 42.46 -2.69 -30.49
N PRO A 32 42.57 -3.80 -29.74
CA PRO A 32 41.42 -4.34 -29.03
C PRO A 32 40.87 -3.23 -28.11
N VAL A 33 39.58 -2.95 -28.24
CA VAL A 33 38.85 -2.17 -27.25
C VAL A 33 39.12 -2.88 -25.93
N ALA A 34 39.77 -2.22 -25.00
CA ALA A 34 39.81 -2.71 -23.64
C ALA A 34 38.36 -2.88 -23.21
N GLN A 35 37.97 -4.10 -22.91
CA GLN A 35 36.72 -4.33 -22.18
C GLN A 35 36.88 -3.49 -20.93
N GLY A 36 36.02 -2.47 -20.79
CA GLY A 36 35.89 -1.71 -19.55
C GLY A 36 35.66 -2.74 -18.45
N GLN A 37 36.43 -2.67 -17.40
CA GLN A 37 36.14 -3.42 -16.18
C GLN A 37 34.77 -2.90 -15.74
N GLU A 38 33.77 -3.78 -15.64
CA GLU A 38 32.49 -3.39 -15.07
C GLU A 38 32.76 -2.72 -13.71
N PRO A 39 32.08 -1.61 -13.38
CA PRO A 39 32.22 -1.00 -12.09
C PRO A 39 31.95 -2.06 -11.01
N ALA A 40 32.70 -2.05 -9.93
CA ALA A 40 32.43 -2.95 -8.81
C ALA A 40 31.02 -2.67 -8.32
N PRO A 41 30.23 -3.71 -7.95
CA PRO A 41 28.88 -3.52 -7.43
C PRO A 41 28.91 -2.57 -6.22
N GLN A 42 27.87 -1.78 -6.07
CA GLN A 42 27.66 -0.98 -4.87
C GLN A 42 27.56 -1.90 -3.67
N GLN A 43 27.94 -1.45 -2.49
CA GLN A 43 27.90 -2.27 -1.29
C GLN A 43 27.14 -1.57 -0.17
N LEU A 44 26.17 -2.29 0.43
CA LEU A 44 25.62 -1.99 1.73
C LEU A 44 26.34 -2.84 2.77
N VAL A 45 26.72 -2.25 3.90
CA VAL A 45 27.29 -3.01 5.02
C VAL A 45 26.32 -2.95 6.20
N VAL A 46 25.88 -4.12 6.65
CA VAL A 46 24.97 -4.29 7.79
C VAL A 46 25.76 -4.93 8.93
N ASP A 47 25.92 -4.21 10.04
CA ASP A 47 26.62 -4.69 11.23
C ASP A 47 25.64 -5.21 12.27
N LEU A 48 25.43 -6.53 12.33
CA LEU A 48 24.52 -7.16 13.29
C LEU A 48 25.00 -7.04 14.74
N GLY A 49 26.26 -6.70 14.97
CA GLY A 49 26.84 -6.47 16.30
C GLY A 49 26.59 -5.06 16.83
N GLU A 50 26.29 -4.08 15.97
CA GLU A 50 26.05 -2.69 16.36
C GLU A 50 24.55 -2.39 16.38
N ARG A 51 23.90 -2.61 17.55
CA ARG A 51 22.47 -2.33 17.75
C ARG A 51 22.25 -0.85 17.98
N THR A 52 21.24 -0.27 17.30
CA THR A 52 20.90 1.16 17.34
C THR A 52 19.62 1.45 18.13
N GLY A 53 19.02 0.44 18.75
CA GLY A 53 17.84 0.54 19.61
C GLY A 53 16.64 -0.24 19.07
N ALA A 54 15.55 -0.24 19.84
CA ALA A 54 14.33 -0.95 19.44
C ALA A 54 13.82 -0.48 18.10
N PHE A 55 13.25 -1.41 17.34
CA PHE A 55 12.50 -1.07 16.12
C PHE A 55 11.17 -0.41 16.49
N HIS A 56 10.83 0.72 15.87
CA HIS A 56 9.62 1.49 16.16
C HIS A 56 8.45 1.20 15.21
N GLY A 57 8.70 0.91 13.94
CA GLY A 57 7.65 0.80 12.92
C GLY A 57 7.05 2.15 12.52
N ALA A 58 7.78 3.24 12.77
CA ALA A 58 7.29 4.60 12.71
C ALA A 58 6.68 5.01 11.36
N ALA A 59 7.20 4.49 10.24
CA ALA A 59 6.81 4.93 8.91
C ALA A 59 5.52 4.27 8.37
N SER A 60 4.83 3.43 9.15
CA SER A 60 3.67 2.67 8.66
C SER A 60 2.37 3.45 8.60
N GLY A 61 2.28 4.63 9.22
CA GLY A 61 1.07 5.45 9.27
C GLY A 61 0.69 6.06 7.91
N VAL A 62 -0.51 6.63 7.86
CA VAL A 62 -1.07 7.21 6.63
C VAL A 62 -2.04 8.34 6.92
N LEU A 63 -2.04 9.35 6.03
CA LEU A 63 -3.02 10.43 6.01
C LEU A 63 -4.26 9.96 5.23
N TYR A 64 -5.45 10.13 5.79
CA TYR A 64 -6.75 9.73 5.24
C TYR A 64 -6.81 8.29 4.71
N GLY A 65 -6.08 7.39 5.38
CA GLY A 65 -5.92 6.00 4.94
C GLY A 65 -7.16 5.13 5.06
N LEU A 66 -8.08 5.49 5.96
CA LEU A 66 -9.33 4.78 6.24
C LEU A 66 -10.53 5.62 5.81
N SER A 67 -11.59 4.96 5.36
CA SER A 67 -12.80 5.62 4.85
C SER A 67 -14.01 5.31 5.75
N GLU A 68 -14.44 4.07 5.80
CA GLU A 68 -15.53 3.57 6.64
C GLU A 68 -15.11 2.26 7.32
N ASP A 69 -15.98 1.68 8.15
CA ASP A 69 -15.72 0.35 8.71
C ASP A 69 -15.61 -0.71 7.62
N GLY A 70 -14.49 -1.45 7.62
CA GLY A 70 -14.16 -2.44 6.59
C GLY A 70 -13.61 -1.85 5.27
N VAL A 71 -13.33 -0.54 5.20
CA VAL A 71 -12.71 0.13 4.04
C VAL A 71 -11.45 0.91 4.47
N PRO A 72 -10.25 0.34 4.28
CA PRO A 72 -9.97 -1.01 3.77
C PRO A 72 -10.28 -2.10 4.80
N SER A 73 -10.17 -3.36 4.40
CA SER A 73 -10.48 -4.50 5.27
C SER A 73 -9.52 -4.64 6.46
N ASP A 74 -10.01 -5.20 7.56
CA ASP A 74 -9.17 -5.56 8.72
C ASP A 74 -7.98 -6.45 8.33
N ASN A 75 -8.16 -7.31 7.32
CA ASN A 75 -7.12 -8.20 6.82
C ASN A 75 -5.91 -7.44 6.28
N THR A 76 -6.14 -6.24 5.75
CA THR A 76 -5.07 -5.38 5.22
C THR A 76 -4.53 -4.40 6.27
N LEU A 77 -5.28 -4.10 7.33
CA LEU A 77 -4.84 -3.20 8.40
C LEU A 77 -3.95 -3.93 9.43
N GLU A 78 -4.41 -5.04 9.98
CA GLU A 78 -3.75 -5.72 11.11
C GLU A 78 -2.30 -6.13 10.83
N PRO A 79 -1.95 -6.67 9.63
CA PRO A 79 -0.57 -7.09 9.38
C PRO A 79 0.45 -5.95 9.32
N LEU A 80 0.02 -4.71 9.10
CA LEU A 80 0.91 -3.56 8.98
C LEU A 80 1.34 -2.98 10.34
N ARG A 81 0.62 -3.33 11.43
CA ARG A 81 0.93 -2.86 12.80
C ARG A 81 1.15 -1.34 12.86
N MET A 82 0.25 -0.60 12.25
CA MET A 82 0.34 0.86 12.19
C MET A 82 0.18 1.48 13.58
N THR A 83 1.11 2.36 13.95
CA THR A 83 1.01 3.12 15.21
C THR A 83 -0.10 4.16 15.15
N THR A 84 -0.24 4.86 14.02
CA THR A 84 -1.17 5.98 13.87
C THR A 84 -1.72 6.12 12.47
N VAL A 85 -2.88 6.78 12.39
CA VAL A 85 -3.41 7.36 11.15
C VAL A 85 -3.81 8.81 11.41
N ASN A 86 -3.75 9.64 10.38
CA ASN A 86 -4.25 11.01 10.42
C ASN A 86 -5.57 11.08 9.65
N GLN A 87 -6.64 11.48 10.31
CA GLN A 87 -8.00 11.49 9.77
C GLN A 87 -8.65 12.85 9.99
N LYS A 88 -9.72 13.14 9.25
CA LYS A 88 -10.51 14.35 9.51
C LYS A 88 -11.17 14.27 10.91
N PRO A 89 -11.44 15.41 11.57
CA PRO A 89 -12.18 15.40 12.81
C PRO A 89 -13.62 14.93 12.59
N PRO A 90 -14.36 14.61 13.67
CA PRO A 90 -15.79 14.33 13.55
C PRO A 90 -16.50 15.40 12.73
N ALA A 91 -17.29 15.00 11.76
CA ALA A 91 -18.02 15.87 10.83
C ALA A 91 -17.19 16.91 10.07
N GLY A 92 -15.90 16.72 9.94
CA GLY A 92 -15.01 17.59 9.17
C GLY A 92 -15.43 17.69 7.72
N ALA A 93 -15.40 18.92 7.16
CA ALA A 93 -15.89 19.18 5.80
C ALA A 93 -14.83 19.04 4.71
N GLN A 94 -13.55 18.82 5.07
CA GLN A 94 -12.45 18.69 4.10
C GLN A 94 -12.59 17.47 3.17
N HIS A 95 -13.17 16.38 3.65
CA HIS A 95 -13.38 15.15 2.90
C HIS A 95 -14.77 14.59 3.18
N PRO A 96 -15.43 13.92 2.20
CA PRO A 96 -16.73 13.30 2.44
C PRO A 96 -16.67 12.08 3.39
N ASN A 97 -15.52 11.40 3.45
CA ASN A 97 -15.31 10.15 4.19
C ASN A 97 -14.13 10.27 5.16
N GLY A 98 -13.90 9.22 5.96
CA GLY A 98 -12.71 9.13 6.81
C GLY A 98 -12.83 9.91 8.11
N ASP A 99 -14.04 10.06 8.65
CA ASP A 99 -14.26 10.62 9.98
C ASP A 99 -13.56 9.78 11.05
N ALA A 100 -12.77 10.43 11.89
CA ALA A 100 -11.92 9.75 12.87
C ALA A 100 -12.68 8.85 13.82
N LEU A 101 -13.89 9.23 14.25
CA LEU A 101 -14.68 8.41 15.18
C LEU A 101 -15.41 7.26 14.48
N VAL A 102 -15.70 7.39 13.18
CA VAL A 102 -16.29 6.32 12.36
C VAL A 102 -15.28 5.18 12.14
N VAL A 103 -14.02 5.52 11.84
CA VAL A 103 -12.98 4.51 11.56
C VAL A 103 -12.26 4.01 12.81
N ALA A 104 -12.52 4.59 13.98
CA ALA A 104 -11.78 4.31 15.22
C ALA A 104 -11.84 2.84 15.63
N ASP A 105 -13.04 2.22 15.58
CA ASP A 105 -13.18 0.81 15.97
C ASP A 105 -12.33 -0.11 15.08
N ALA A 106 -12.39 0.07 13.76
CA ALA A 106 -11.59 -0.70 12.80
C ALA A 106 -10.09 -0.55 13.07
N PHE A 107 -9.63 0.69 13.28
CA PHE A 107 -8.22 0.97 13.51
C PHE A 107 -7.72 0.37 14.83
N PHE A 108 -8.46 0.55 15.93
CA PHE A 108 -8.01 0.05 17.24
C PHE A 108 -8.14 -1.46 17.38
N ARG A 109 -9.18 -2.09 16.81
CA ARG A 109 -9.29 -3.57 16.83
C ARG A 109 -8.21 -4.27 15.99
N THR A 110 -7.59 -3.55 15.04
CA THR A 110 -6.47 -4.05 14.23
C THR A 110 -5.09 -3.70 14.80
N GLY A 111 -5.04 -3.10 16.01
CA GLY A 111 -3.80 -2.87 16.75
C GLY A 111 -3.25 -1.45 16.68
N GLY A 112 -3.98 -0.50 16.09
CA GLY A 112 -3.60 0.91 16.08
C GLY A 112 -3.53 1.52 17.48
N GLU A 113 -2.68 2.51 17.69
CA GLU A 113 -2.45 3.10 19.01
C GLU A 113 -3.18 4.43 19.21
N TYR A 114 -3.17 5.32 18.20
CA TYR A 114 -3.87 6.60 18.27
C TYR A 114 -4.21 7.15 16.88
N ILE A 115 -5.28 7.95 16.82
CA ILE A 115 -5.70 8.68 15.63
C ILE A 115 -5.40 10.16 15.81
N GLN A 116 -4.72 10.77 14.85
CA GLN A 116 -4.53 12.22 14.77
C GLN A 116 -5.69 12.86 14.03
N ILE A 117 -6.11 14.03 14.47
CA ILE A 117 -7.15 14.81 13.78
C ILE A 117 -6.67 16.23 13.49
N ASN A 118 -6.67 16.63 12.23
CA ASN A 118 -6.44 18.01 11.83
C ASN A 118 -7.71 18.81 12.11
N VAL A 119 -7.74 19.63 13.14
CA VAL A 119 -8.96 20.38 13.53
C VAL A 119 -9.41 21.32 12.40
N GLN A 120 -8.49 21.86 11.62
CA GLN A 120 -8.81 22.72 10.48
C GLN A 120 -9.55 22.00 9.34
N ASP A 121 -9.58 20.67 9.31
CA ASP A 121 -10.39 19.91 8.36
C ASP A 121 -11.90 20.02 8.62
N MET A 122 -12.30 20.78 9.64
CA MET A 122 -13.67 21.28 9.76
C MET A 122 -14.05 22.24 8.63
N TYR A 123 -13.09 22.82 7.91
CA TYR A 123 -13.30 23.68 6.76
C TYR A 123 -13.30 22.86 5.47
N ALA A 124 -14.14 23.25 4.49
CA ALA A 124 -14.29 22.50 3.25
C ALA A 124 -13.16 22.68 2.24
N GLU A 125 -12.57 23.89 2.19
CA GLU A 125 -11.58 24.23 1.18
C GLU A 125 -10.15 24.01 1.67
N TRP A 126 -9.30 23.44 0.83
CA TRP A 126 -7.85 23.53 1.02
C TRP A 126 -7.39 24.95 0.79
N THR A 127 -6.55 25.37 1.60
CA THR A 127 -6.02 26.38 2.43
C THR A 127 -6.96 26.91 3.50
N TYR A 128 -8.04 26.22 3.79
CA TYR A 128 -9.07 26.48 4.81
C TYR A 128 -9.65 27.90 4.75
N GLU A 129 -10.93 28.05 4.78
CA GLU A 129 -11.61 29.34 4.73
C GLU A 129 -11.17 30.24 5.88
N ASN A 130 -10.59 31.38 5.54
CA ASN A 130 -10.30 32.44 6.49
C ASN A 130 -11.44 33.46 6.49
N VAL A 131 -12.38 33.29 7.40
CA VAL A 131 -13.61 34.12 7.49
C VAL A 131 -13.27 35.59 7.69
N GLY A 132 -12.15 35.91 8.36
CA GLY A 132 -11.64 37.28 8.54
C GLY A 132 -10.98 37.87 7.30
N GLY A 133 -10.55 37.02 6.34
CA GLY A 133 -9.91 37.42 5.08
C GLY A 133 -8.56 38.12 5.23
N GLU A 134 -7.92 38.09 6.39
CA GLU A 134 -6.65 38.73 6.69
C GLU A 134 -5.59 37.70 7.10
N ILE A 135 -4.32 37.98 6.78
CA ILE A 135 -3.16 37.20 7.19
C ILE A 135 -2.22 38.09 8.03
N PRO A 136 -1.88 37.68 9.24
CA PRO A 136 -2.30 36.47 9.95
C PRO A 136 -3.79 36.46 10.29
N CYS A 137 -4.34 35.27 10.55
CA CYS A 137 -5.70 35.04 11.02
C CYS A 137 -6.03 36.00 12.16
N ASN A 138 -7.04 36.86 11.97
CA ASN A 138 -7.45 37.89 12.96
C ASN A 138 -8.50 37.33 13.95
N ASP A 139 -8.98 38.15 14.86
CA ASP A 139 -9.95 37.74 15.88
C ASP A 139 -11.22 37.13 15.28
N VAL A 140 -11.70 37.61 14.13
CA VAL A 140 -12.88 37.05 13.47
C VAL A 140 -12.65 35.65 12.92
N CYS A 141 -11.49 35.40 12.31
CA CYS A 141 -11.06 34.10 11.85
C CYS A 141 -10.87 33.14 13.04
N PHE A 142 -10.25 33.62 14.11
CA PHE A 142 -9.95 32.76 15.25
C PHE A 142 -11.18 32.45 16.11
N ASP A 143 -12.12 33.40 16.27
CA ASP A 143 -13.40 33.14 16.96
C ASP A 143 -14.21 32.06 16.24
N ASP A 144 -14.29 32.09 14.89
CA ASP A 144 -14.92 31.06 14.07
C ASP A 144 -14.21 29.69 14.23
N TYR A 145 -12.88 29.67 14.23
CA TYR A 145 -12.11 28.46 14.46
C TYR A 145 -12.38 27.88 15.87
N MET A 146 -12.41 28.72 16.90
CA MET A 146 -12.65 28.26 18.28
C MET A 146 -14.05 27.68 18.49
N GLU A 147 -15.06 28.13 17.72
CA GLU A 147 -16.40 27.51 17.71
C GLU A 147 -16.33 26.05 17.20
N LYS A 148 -15.58 25.83 16.11
CA LYS A 148 -15.36 24.50 15.55
C LYS A 148 -14.51 23.63 16.46
N LEU A 149 -13.41 24.15 16.99
CA LEU A 149 -12.57 23.45 17.94
C LEU A 149 -13.37 23.01 19.18
N ALA A 150 -14.21 23.90 19.71
CA ALA A 150 -15.01 23.58 20.89
C ALA A 150 -15.98 22.42 20.64
N TRP A 151 -16.62 22.39 19.47
CA TRP A 151 -17.49 21.30 19.09
C TRP A 151 -16.71 19.98 18.91
N VAL A 152 -15.58 20.00 18.22
CA VAL A 152 -14.72 18.82 18.03
C VAL A 152 -14.23 18.26 19.37
N VAL A 153 -13.82 19.14 20.29
CA VAL A 153 -13.36 18.71 21.63
C VAL A 153 -14.49 18.05 22.42
N ASP A 154 -15.73 18.59 22.33
CA ASP A 154 -16.89 17.99 23.01
C ASP A 154 -17.21 16.61 22.45
N GLU A 155 -17.25 16.44 21.12
CA GLU A 155 -17.51 15.14 20.46
C GLU A 155 -16.44 14.10 20.83
N VAL A 156 -15.17 14.46 20.74
CA VAL A 156 -14.06 13.56 21.05
C VAL A 156 -14.02 13.19 22.52
N ALA A 157 -14.13 14.18 23.42
CA ALA A 157 -14.06 13.94 24.86
C ALA A 157 -15.21 13.07 25.39
N ASN A 158 -16.36 13.06 24.70
CA ASN A 158 -17.50 12.21 25.04
C ASN A 158 -17.47 10.85 24.31
N SER A 159 -16.55 10.62 23.40
CA SER A 159 -16.42 9.38 22.65
C SER A 159 -15.78 8.26 23.49
N PRO A 160 -16.00 6.98 23.13
CA PRO A 160 -15.30 5.87 23.77
C PRO A 160 -13.77 5.85 23.45
N TYR A 161 -13.31 6.66 22.52
CA TYR A 161 -11.94 6.71 22.02
C TYR A 161 -11.16 7.95 22.50
N ALA A 162 -11.72 8.72 23.43
CA ALA A 162 -11.16 9.99 23.90
C ALA A 162 -9.65 9.93 24.18
N ASP A 163 -9.21 8.94 24.94
CA ASP A 163 -7.79 8.77 25.32
C ASP A 163 -6.85 8.42 24.15
N GLN A 164 -7.41 8.06 23.00
CA GLN A 164 -6.66 7.58 21.82
C GLN A 164 -6.65 8.59 20.67
N ILE A 165 -7.30 9.73 20.82
CA ILE A 165 -7.27 10.83 19.84
C ILE A 165 -6.18 11.84 20.20
N VAL A 166 -5.46 12.34 19.16
CA VAL A 166 -4.46 13.39 19.25
C VAL A 166 -4.92 14.56 18.40
N TYR A 167 -5.04 15.74 19.02
CA TYR A 167 -5.44 16.96 18.31
C TYR A 167 -4.27 17.60 17.60
N VAL A 168 -4.45 17.96 16.33
CA VAL A 168 -3.55 18.81 15.55
C VAL A 168 -4.28 20.14 15.33
N PRO A 169 -4.06 21.18 16.18
CA PRO A 169 -4.85 22.39 16.11
C PRO A 169 -4.69 23.15 14.80
N PHE A 170 -3.48 23.20 14.25
CA PHE A 170 -3.18 23.91 13.01
C PHE A 170 -2.42 23.02 12.05
N ASN A 171 -2.81 23.08 10.77
CA ASN A 171 -2.12 22.44 9.68
C ASN A 171 -1.39 23.50 8.84
N GLU A 172 -0.11 23.29 8.57
CA GLU A 172 0.77 24.17 7.80
C GLU A 172 0.68 25.68 8.16
N PRO A 173 0.73 26.05 9.43
CA PRO A 173 0.55 27.44 9.83
C PRO A 173 1.64 28.38 9.30
N ASP A 174 2.80 27.85 8.92
CA ASP A 174 3.90 28.60 8.29
C ASP A 174 3.56 29.03 6.85
N TYR A 175 2.55 28.43 6.24
CA TYR A 175 2.05 28.69 4.89
C TYR A 175 0.60 29.18 4.90
N ILE A 176 -0.28 28.55 5.68
CA ILE A 176 -1.71 28.83 5.75
C ILE A 176 -2.01 29.75 6.95
N TRP A 177 -2.97 30.66 6.85
CA TRP A 177 -3.50 31.56 7.86
C TRP A 177 -2.47 32.50 8.53
N TYR A 178 -1.23 32.07 8.79
CA TYR A 178 -0.22 32.88 9.47
C TYR A 178 0.96 33.25 8.57
N GLU A 179 1.27 32.44 7.57
CA GLU A 179 2.38 32.63 6.63
C GLU A 179 3.68 33.06 7.34
N THR A 180 4.07 32.38 8.41
CA THR A 180 5.30 32.70 9.17
C THR A 180 6.57 32.51 8.33
N SER A 181 6.48 31.78 7.22
CA SER A 181 7.57 31.61 6.25
C SER A 181 7.88 32.88 5.46
N ALA A 182 6.95 33.82 5.36
CA ALA A 182 7.03 34.94 4.43
C ALA A 182 7.52 36.23 5.09
N GLY A 183 8.17 37.07 4.30
CA GLY A 183 8.31 38.46 4.57
C GLY A 183 9.60 38.92 5.26
N ASN A 184 9.60 40.19 5.66
CA ASN A 184 10.69 40.82 6.40
C ASN A 184 10.59 40.49 7.91
N PRO A 185 11.63 40.76 8.70
CA PRO A 185 11.64 40.45 10.14
C PRO A 185 10.44 41.01 10.93
N ALA A 186 9.93 42.19 10.59
CA ALA A 186 8.81 42.77 11.32
C ALA A 186 7.48 42.05 11.00
N GLN A 187 7.29 41.58 9.78
CA GLN A 187 6.14 40.75 9.42
C GLN A 187 6.20 39.38 10.10
N TYR A 188 7.39 38.78 10.13
CA TYR A 188 7.59 37.51 10.81
C TYR A 188 7.20 37.62 12.31
N GLU A 189 7.72 38.61 13.02
CA GLU A 189 7.44 38.79 14.45
C GLU A 189 5.94 38.98 14.73
N ALA A 190 5.23 39.72 13.87
CA ALA A 190 3.78 39.92 14.01
C ALA A 190 3.00 38.62 13.74
N ARG A 191 3.36 37.90 12.69
CA ARG A 191 2.70 36.65 12.28
C ARG A 191 2.98 35.52 13.27
N MET A 192 4.21 35.35 13.67
CA MET A 192 4.61 34.34 14.65
C MET A 192 3.96 34.66 16.01
N GLY A 193 3.95 35.91 16.45
CA GLY A 193 3.28 36.31 17.69
C GLY A 193 1.80 35.95 17.69
N GLN A 194 1.09 36.20 16.58
CA GLN A 194 -0.32 35.82 16.44
C GLN A 194 -0.53 34.27 16.47
N LEU A 195 0.31 33.53 15.78
CA LEU A 195 0.26 32.06 15.83
C LEU A 195 0.45 31.55 17.26
N LEU A 196 1.43 32.08 17.97
CA LEU A 196 1.75 31.64 19.33
C LEU A 196 0.62 31.97 20.33
N ASP A 197 0.00 33.15 20.23
CA ASP A 197 -1.16 33.53 21.06
C ASP A 197 -2.37 32.59 20.77
N HIS A 198 -2.62 32.29 19.52
CA HIS A 198 -3.70 31.37 19.12
C HIS A 198 -3.39 29.92 19.53
N TRP A 199 -2.15 29.47 19.37
CA TRP A 199 -1.71 28.15 19.85
C TRP A 199 -1.97 27.99 21.35
N GLN A 200 -1.54 28.96 22.15
CA GLN A 200 -1.77 28.94 23.60
C GLN A 200 -3.26 28.82 23.91
N THR A 201 -4.09 29.67 23.29
CA THR A 201 -5.54 29.68 23.54
C THR A 201 -6.19 28.33 23.15
N ALA A 202 -5.83 27.78 22.02
CA ALA A 202 -6.37 26.49 21.55
C ALA A 202 -5.95 25.32 22.46
N VAL A 203 -4.68 25.25 22.85
CA VAL A 203 -4.16 24.16 23.70
C VAL A 203 -4.73 24.27 25.13
N GLU A 204 -4.81 25.49 25.70
CA GLU A 204 -5.44 25.68 27.01
C GLU A 204 -6.90 25.26 26.99
N TYR A 205 -7.65 25.61 25.91
CA TYR A 205 -9.05 25.17 25.73
C TYR A 205 -9.18 23.66 25.68
N ILE A 206 -8.39 22.99 24.84
CA ILE A 206 -8.40 21.52 24.67
C ILE A 206 -8.15 20.87 26.04
N ARG A 207 -7.10 21.27 26.74
CA ARG A 207 -6.71 20.66 28.04
C ARG A 207 -7.69 20.97 29.18
N GLU A 208 -8.41 22.09 29.09
CA GLU A 208 -9.46 22.46 30.10
C GLU A 208 -10.74 21.61 29.91
N HIS A 209 -11.09 21.27 28.66
CA HIS A 209 -12.36 20.61 28.33
C HIS A 209 -12.22 19.11 28.04
N HIS A 210 -10.99 18.62 27.81
CA HIS A 210 -10.68 17.20 27.67
C HIS A 210 -9.48 16.84 28.55
N GLU A 211 -9.74 16.27 29.74
CA GLU A 211 -8.69 15.86 30.68
C GLU A 211 -7.81 14.75 30.05
N GLY A 212 -6.50 14.95 30.03
CA GLY A 212 -5.54 14.01 29.43
C GLY A 212 -5.38 14.13 27.93
N ALA A 213 -6.04 15.11 27.28
CA ALA A 213 -5.88 15.34 25.84
C ALA A 213 -4.42 15.52 25.42
N ARG A 214 -4.06 14.87 24.34
CA ARG A 214 -2.75 15.00 23.69
C ARG A 214 -2.85 15.94 22.50
N VAL A 215 -1.82 16.79 22.32
CA VAL A 215 -1.78 17.82 21.28
C VAL A 215 -0.49 17.70 20.48
N MET A 216 -0.59 17.83 19.17
CA MET A 216 0.53 17.80 18.23
C MET A 216 0.71 19.16 17.55
N GLY A 217 1.96 19.58 17.32
CA GLY A 217 2.26 20.81 16.59
C GLY A 217 3.77 21.14 16.54
N THR A 218 4.18 22.20 15.80
CA THR A 218 3.32 23.17 15.09
C THR A 218 2.69 22.64 13.81
N ASN A 219 3.20 21.54 13.22
CA ASN A 219 2.74 20.95 11.97
C ASN A 219 3.01 21.85 10.75
N ASP A 220 4.20 22.48 10.73
CA ASP A 220 4.62 23.33 9.61
C ASP A 220 4.76 22.52 8.32
N ALA A 221 4.39 23.12 7.18
CA ALA A 221 4.58 22.54 5.85
C ALA A 221 6.05 22.19 5.58
N ILE A 222 6.97 22.94 6.17
CA ILE A 222 8.42 22.74 6.02
C ILE A 222 9.09 23.11 7.34
N PHE A 223 9.95 22.24 7.85
CA PHE A 223 10.74 22.56 9.03
C PHE A 223 11.60 23.82 8.81
N ARG A 224 11.55 24.77 9.76
CA ARG A 224 12.43 25.93 9.82
C ARG A 224 12.94 26.11 11.24
N GLU A 225 14.24 26.03 11.42
CA GLU A 225 14.92 26.16 12.72
C GLU A 225 14.42 27.37 13.52
N ARG A 226 14.26 28.52 12.86
CA ARG A 226 13.78 29.75 13.54
C ARG A 226 12.35 29.61 14.05
N ASN A 227 11.42 29.03 13.24
CA ASN A 227 10.03 28.86 13.65
C ASN A 227 9.93 27.95 14.86
N TYR A 228 10.61 26.80 14.82
CA TYR A 228 10.63 25.85 15.93
C TYR A 228 11.34 26.38 17.15
N GLY A 229 12.41 27.15 17.01
CA GLY A 229 13.09 27.80 18.11
C GLY A 229 12.20 28.83 18.85
N ASP A 230 11.52 29.72 18.11
CA ASP A 230 10.59 30.70 18.67
C ASP A 230 9.34 30.01 19.28
N PHE A 231 8.80 28.98 18.60
CA PHE A 231 7.66 28.22 19.11
C PHE A 231 7.97 27.46 20.42
N LEU A 232 9.02 26.65 20.42
CA LEU A 232 9.40 25.85 21.59
C LEU A 232 9.75 26.72 22.80
N ALA A 233 10.43 27.84 22.58
CA ALA A 233 10.74 28.80 23.68
C ALA A 233 9.46 29.38 24.28
N PHE A 234 8.51 29.82 23.44
CA PHE A 234 7.22 30.34 23.89
C PHE A 234 6.38 29.25 24.58
N ALA A 235 6.24 28.10 23.97
CA ALA A 235 5.40 27.02 24.47
C ALA A 235 5.90 26.49 25.85
N ARG A 236 7.24 26.41 26.03
CA ARG A 236 7.85 26.08 27.31
C ARG A 236 7.53 27.14 28.38
N ASP A 237 7.71 28.43 28.02
CA ASP A 237 7.57 29.54 28.97
C ASP A 237 6.11 29.77 29.41
N ASN A 238 5.13 29.27 28.62
CA ASN A 238 3.69 29.39 28.88
C ASN A 238 3.01 28.03 29.24
N ASP A 239 3.77 26.93 29.42
CA ASP A 239 3.27 25.61 29.81
C ASP A 239 2.29 25.00 28.78
N VAL A 240 2.55 25.26 27.49
CA VAL A 240 1.76 24.78 26.34
C VAL A 240 2.60 24.03 25.34
N LEU A 241 3.66 23.34 25.80
CA LEU A 241 4.42 22.41 24.93
C LEU A 241 3.48 21.34 24.34
N PRO A 242 3.66 20.95 23.06
CA PRO A 242 2.95 19.86 22.49
C PRO A 242 3.40 18.51 23.09
N ASP A 243 2.53 17.51 23.02
CA ASP A 243 2.86 16.13 23.39
C ASP A 243 3.62 15.41 22.25
N PHE A 244 3.41 15.84 21.02
CA PHE A 244 4.14 15.43 19.81
C PHE A 244 4.55 16.68 19.03
N THR A 245 5.77 16.71 18.55
CA THR A 245 6.16 17.71 17.55
C THR A 245 5.95 17.14 16.15
N SER A 246 5.58 18.01 15.20
CA SER A 246 5.28 17.60 13.84
C SER A 246 5.69 18.63 12.82
N TRP A 247 6.14 18.18 11.64
CA TRP A 247 6.26 18.94 10.41
C TRP A 247 6.07 18.01 9.21
N HIS A 248 5.86 18.57 8.01
CA HIS A 248 5.74 17.80 6.79
C HIS A 248 7.09 17.60 6.10
N GLN A 249 7.26 16.43 5.51
CA GLN A 249 8.45 16.00 4.78
C GLN A 249 8.05 15.39 3.44
N LEU A 250 7.44 16.21 2.56
CA LEU A 250 6.88 15.73 1.30
C LEU A 250 7.93 15.46 0.24
N ASP A 251 9.00 16.25 0.23
CA ASP A 251 10.17 15.96 -0.55
C ASP A 251 11.44 16.37 0.19
N SER A 252 12.52 15.71 -0.12
CA SER A 252 13.81 15.97 0.49
C SER A 252 14.49 17.21 -0.07
N SER A 253 14.02 17.78 -1.18
CA SER A 253 14.61 18.96 -1.83
C SER A 253 14.09 20.28 -1.25
N SER A 254 12.98 20.24 -0.53
CA SER A 254 12.31 21.46 -0.07
C SER A 254 13.16 22.35 0.83
N MET A 255 14.23 21.85 1.38
CA MET A 255 14.98 22.49 2.43
C MET A 255 16.48 22.72 2.16
N ASP A 256 17.18 21.82 1.54
CA ASP A 256 18.53 22.02 0.99
C ASP A 256 18.70 21.15 -0.25
N PRO A 257 18.50 21.70 -1.44
CA PRO A 257 18.66 20.95 -2.68
C PRO A 257 20.08 20.42 -2.89
N ASN A 258 21.03 20.81 -2.04
CA ASN A 258 22.40 20.33 -2.09
C ASN A 258 22.70 19.28 -1.01
N ASN A 259 21.73 18.94 -0.16
CA ASN A 259 21.92 17.96 0.90
C ASN A 259 20.79 16.90 0.91
N PRO A 260 21.01 15.76 0.30
CA PRO A 260 20.01 14.67 0.24
C PRO A 260 19.73 13.99 1.59
N ASN A 261 20.60 14.11 2.57
CA ASN A 261 20.34 13.65 3.95
C ASN A 261 19.54 14.67 4.76
N TYR A 262 18.67 15.35 4.11
CA TYR A 262 17.97 16.48 4.65
C TYR A 262 17.21 16.16 5.97
N PHE A 263 16.40 15.09 6.01
CA PHE A 263 15.65 14.73 7.21
C PHE A 263 16.59 14.44 8.41
N ARG A 264 17.66 13.70 8.18
CA ARG A 264 18.65 13.39 9.24
C ARG A 264 19.25 14.66 9.85
N ASN A 265 19.56 15.64 9.00
CA ASN A 265 20.05 16.95 9.48
C ASN A 265 18.97 17.74 10.21
N THR A 266 17.74 17.75 9.71
CA THR A 266 16.61 18.42 10.35
C THR A 266 16.35 17.86 11.74
N TYR A 267 16.37 16.55 11.87
CA TYR A 267 16.24 15.88 13.14
C TYR A 267 17.31 16.37 14.15
N GLU A 268 18.58 16.41 13.75
CA GLU A 268 19.65 16.88 14.63
C GLU A 268 19.52 18.36 14.99
N VAL A 269 19.09 19.20 14.07
CA VAL A 269 18.81 20.62 14.34
C VAL A 269 17.68 20.75 15.37
N TYR A 270 16.59 20.02 15.19
CA TYR A 270 15.45 20.01 16.12
C TYR A 270 15.89 19.55 17.52
N ARG A 271 16.61 18.44 17.64
CA ARG A 271 17.12 17.94 18.92
C ARG A 271 18.12 18.89 19.59
N ASN A 272 18.87 19.68 18.79
CA ASN A 272 19.72 20.76 19.31
C ASN A 272 18.89 21.87 19.93
N LEU A 273 17.80 22.31 19.28
CA LEU A 273 16.89 23.32 19.83
C LEU A 273 16.33 22.91 21.20
N GLU A 274 15.86 21.66 21.34
CA GLU A 274 15.38 21.14 22.62
C GLU A 274 16.48 21.23 23.71
N ARG A 275 17.70 20.77 23.38
CA ARG A 275 18.83 20.82 24.32
C ARG A 275 19.20 22.26 24.72
N GLU A 276 19.23 23.17 23.77
CA GLU A 276 19.51 24.59 24.02
C GLU A 276 18.44 25.27 24.89
N LEU A 277 17.19 24.91 24.71
CA LEU A 277 16.06 25.41 25.46
C LEU A 277 15.83 24.65 26.77
N GLY A 278 16.52 23.56 27.04
CA GLY A 278 16.36 22.73 28.22
C GLY A 278 15.01 22.01 28.26
N ILE A 279 14.50 21.60 27.11
CA ILE A 279 13.29 20.83 26.92
C ILE A 279 13.69 19.36 26.86
N GLU A 280 12.97 18.49 27.58
CA GLU A 280 13.12 17.04 27.41
C GLU A 280 12.67 16.64 25.99
N PRO A 281 13.29 15.62 25.36
CA PRO A 281 12.95 15.21 24.00
C PRO A 281 11.45 14.95 23.83
N ILE A 282 10.81 15.70 22.94
CA ILE A 282 9.40 15.53 22.58
C ILE A 282 9.32 14.46 21.48
N PRO A 283 8.40 13.49 21.56
CA PRO A 283 8.15 12.55 20.47
C PRO A 283 7.92 13.29 19.15
N ILE A 284 8.49 12.77 18.04
CA ILE A 284 8.37 13.37 16.71
C ILE A 284 7.39 12.52 15.88
N ASN A 285 6.41 13.17 15.30
CA ASN A 285 5.50 12.58 14.34
C ASN A 285 5.55 13.36 13.02
N ILE A 286 5.98 12.72 11.93
CA ILE A 286 6.00 13.31 10.60
C ILE A 286 4.70 12.90 9.91
N ASN A 287 3.63 13.64 10.19
CA ASN A 287 2.28 13.23 9.80
C ASN A 287 1.95 13.40 8.31
N GLU A 288 2.85 13.99 7.53
CA GLU A 288 2.84 13.96 6.07
C GLU A 288 4.26 13.75 5.53
N TYR A 289 4.53 12.60 4.96
CA TYR A 289 5.81 12.31 4.32
C TYR A 289 5.62 11.61 2.96
N ALA A 290 6.67 11.59 2.16
CA ALA A 290 6.76 11.12 0.79
C ALA A 290 5.90 11.92 -0.21
N GLY A 291 6.25 11.86 -1.47
CA GLY A 291 5.49 12.46 -2.57
C GLY A 291 4.82 11.39 -3.43
N ASN A 292 3.98 11.82 -4.35
CA ASN A 292 3.23 10.92 -5.24
C ASN A 292 4.10 9.91 -6.01
N ARG A 293 5.35 10.24 -6.28
CA ARG A 293 6.31 9.36 -6.95
C ARG A 293 6.75 8.20 -6.06
N ASP A 294 6.87 8.42 -4.75
CA ASP A 294 7.41 7.45 -3.82
C ASP A 294 6.32 6.54 -3.25
N LEU A 295 5.08 7.05 -3.21
CA LEU A 295 3.94 6.31 -2.65
C LEU A 295 3.72 5.00 -3.39
N THR A 296 3.64 3.91 -2.64
CA THR A 296 3.43 2.54 -3.11
C THR A 296 4.59 1.94 -3.92
N VAL A 297 5.70 2.65 -4.07
CA VAL A 297 6.88 2.19 -4.80
C VAL A 297 7.89 1.60 -3.81
N PRO A 298 8.00 0.27 -3.68
CA PRO A 298 8.81 -0.38 -2.65
C PRO A 298 10.25 0.14 -2.60
N GLY A 299 10.94 0.22 -3.73
CA GLY A 299 12.34 0.68 -3.80
C GLY A 299 12.53 2.11 -3.32
N GLN A 300 11.56 3.00 -3.58
CA GLN A 300 11.63 4.40 -3.15
C GLN A 300 11.30 4.57 -1.66
N LEU A 301 10.43 3.70 -1.12
CA LEU A 301 10.05 3.75 0.29
C LEU A 301 11.17 3.33 1.25
N VAL A 302 12.16 2.55 0.78
CA VAL A 302 13.28 2.07 1.63
C VAL A 302 13.98 3.21 2.33
N GLN A 303 14.30 4.31 1.63
CA GLN A 303 15.02 5.42 2.23
C GLN A 303 14.17 6.19 3.26
N TRP A 304 12.84 6.25 3.10
CA TRP A 304 11.94 6.86 4.08
C TRP A 304 11.94 6.09 5.40
N VAL A 305 11.72 4.77 5.34
CA VAL A 305 11.70 3.95 6.54
C VAL A 305 13.07 3.91 7.22
N SER A 306 14.17 3.89 6.46
CA SER A 306 15.52 3.90 7.01
C SER A 306 15.82 5.19 7.78
N MET A 307 15.47 6.35 7.20
CA MET A 307 15.67 7.65 7.86
C MET A 307 14.87 7.77 9.15
N PHE A 308 13.61 7.32 9.15
CA PHE A 308 12.74 7.42 10.32
C PHE A 308 13.19 6.50 11.44
N GLU A 309 13.60 5.27 11.12
CA GLU A 309 14.11 4.35 12.13
C GLU A 309 15.47 4.75 12.69
N GLU A 310 16.37 5.32 11.90
CA GLU A 310 17.63 5.87 12.41
C GLU A 310 17.41 7.02 13.38
N ALA A 311 16.48 7.92 13.06
CA ALA A 311 16.11 9.04 13.90
C ALA A 311 15.24 8.65 15.10
N LYS A 312 14.74 7.40 15.15
CA LYS A 312 13.76 6.97 16.16
C LYS A 312 12.57 7.90 16.24
N VAL A 313 12.03 8.27 15.07
CA VAL A 313 10.76 8.99 14.97
C VAL A 313 9.67 8.17 15.65
N ASP A 314 8.75 8.83 16.34
CA ASP A 314 7.65 8.16 17.02
C ASP A 314 6.66 7.56 16.01
N ALA A 315 6.23 8.36 15.05
CA ALA A 315 5.35 7.94 13.97
C ALA A 315 5.50 8.83 12.73
N GLY A 316 5.00 8.37 11.60
CA GLY A 316 4.88 9.13 10.36
C GLY A 316 3.69 8.68 9.55
N GLY A 317 3.03 9.60 8.86
CA GLY A 317 1.92 9.35 7.96
C GLY A 317 2.30 9.61 6.51
N LYS A 318 2.14 8.62 5.65
CA LYS A 318 2.28 8.84 4.19
C LYS A 318 1.29 9.88 3.71
N ALA A 319 1.77 10.88 3.00
CA ALA A 319 0.94 11.96 2.48
C ALA A 319 0.06 11.49 1.33
N TYR A 320 -1.26 11.57 1.52
CA TYR A 320 -2.23 11.18 0.50
C TYR A 320 -3.57 11.89 0.68
N TRP A 321 -3.91 12.76 -0.25
CA TRP A 321 -5.04 13.67 -0.10
C TRP A 321 -6.24 13.31 -0.98
N THR A 322 -6.13 12.33 -1.85
CA THR A 322 -7.05 12.22 -2.98
C THR A 322 -8.14 11.19 -2.83
N ALA A 323 -7.97 10.15 -2.01
CA ALA A 323 -9.01 9.15 -1.79
C ALA A 323 -8.82 8.42 -0.46
N ALA A 324 -9.78 8.57 0.43
CA ALA A 324 -9.83 7.81 1.69
C ALA A 324 -9.98 6.29 1.45
N GLY A 325 -9.51 5.49 2.39
CA GLY A 325 -9.70 4.04 2.38
C GLY A 325 -8.81 3.24 1.45
N LEU A 326 -7.64 3.77 1.04
CA LEU A 326 -6.65 3.09 0.20
C LEU A 326 -5.29 2.89 0.87
N LEU A 327 -5.13 3.25 2.13
CA LEU A 327 -3.82 3.27 2.81
C LEU A 327 -2.73 3.99 1.98
N ALA A 328 -3.06 5.16 1.43
CA ALA A 328 -2.19 5.92 0.52
C ALA A 328 -1.80 5.14 -0.76
N GLY A 329 -2.69 4.32 -1.28
CA GLY A 329 -2.49 3.50 -2.45
C GLY A 329 -1.86 2.14 -2.19
N ASP A 330 -1.55 1.79 -0.93
CA ASP A 330 -1.04 0.46 -0.61
C ASP A 330 -2.11 -0.64 -0.77
N VAL A 331 -3.38 -0.29 -0.70
CA VAL A 331 -4.51 -1.20 -0.93
C VAL A 331 -5.29 -0.78 -2.15
N VAL A 332 -5.59 -1.72 -3.01
CA VAL A 332 -6.46 -1.57 -4.18
C VAL A 332 -7.82 -2.17 -3.87
N GLU A 333 -8.88 -1.56 -4.33
CA GLU A 333 -10.23 -1.97 -3.95
C GLU A 333 -10.40 -1.91 -2.42
N THR A 334 -10.78 -2.99 -1.76
CA THR A 334 -10.98 -3.03 -0.31
C THR A 334 -10.03 -3.99 0.40
N ASN A 335 -9.63 -5.07 -0.28
CA ASN A 335 -8.90 -6.18 0.32
C ASN A 335 -7.64 -6.60 -0.46
N LYS A 336 -7.35 -5.97 -1.61
CA LYS A 336 -6.24 -6.34 -2.48
C LYS A 336 -4.98 -5.54 -2.13
N PRO A 337 -3.88 -6.19 -1.76
CA PRO A 337 -2.63 -5.51 -1.42
C PRO A 337 -1.89 -5.07 -2.69
N GLY A 338 -1.41 -3.84 -2.72
CA GLY A 338 -0.41 -3.39 -3.69
C GLY A 338 1.02 -3.76 -3.28
N ALA A 339 2.00 -3.45 -4.13
CA ALA A 339 3.41 -3.69 -3.83
C ALA A 339 3.89 -2.92 -2.59
N GLY A 340 3.39 -1.70 -2.39
CA GLY A 340 3.65 -0.90 -1.18
C GLY A 340 3.16 -1.56 0.10
N TRP A 341 2.01 -2.23 0.05
CA TRP A 341 1.48 -2.99 1.19
C TRP A 341 2.43 -4.13 1.60
N TRP A 342 2.95 -4.89 0.63
CA TRP A 342 3.92 -5.95 0.91
C TRP A 342 5.23 -5.38 1.45
N PHE A 343 5.67 -4.23 0.97
CA PHE A 343 6.81 -3.51 1.53
C PHE A 343 6.59 -3.18 3.01
N TYR A 344 5.45 -2.57 3.36
CA TYR A 344 5.14 -2.24 4.76
C TYR A 344 4.90 -3.50 5.61
N LYS A 345 4.47 -4.60 5.02
CA LYS A 345 4.39 -5.89 5.69
C LYS A 345 5.78 -6.44 6.04
N MET A 346 6.75 -6.39 5.11
CA MET A 346 8.15 -6.74 5.43
C MET A 346 8.71 -5.86 6.54
N TYR A 347 8.43 -4.56 6.49
CA TYR A 347 8.81 -3.59 7.51
C TYR A 347 8.15 -3.90 8.86
N ALA A 348 6.87 -4.19 8.89
CA ALA A 348 6.14 -4.58 10.09
C ALA A 348 6.64 -5.89 10.71
N ASP A 349 7.19 -6.81 9.92
CA ASP A 349 7.74 -8.08 10.41
C ASP A 349 9.05 -7.91 11.19
N MET A 350 9.63 -6.71 11.22
CA MET A 350 10.77 -6.36 12.07
C MET A 350 10.36 -6.03 13.52
N HIS A 351 9.06 -5.88 13.81
CA HIS A 351 8.58 -5.62 15.16
C HIS A 351 9.03 -6.69 16.16
N GLY A 352 9.49 -6.24 17.33
CA GLY A 352 10.05 -7.05 18.39
C GLY A 352 11.58 -7.18 18.32
N GLY A 353 12.21 -6.72 17.25
CA GLY A 353 13.65 -6.67 17.08
C GLY A 353 14.28 -5.32 17.47
N ASP A 354 15.60 -5.30 17.47
CA ASP A 354 16.41 -4.09 17.55
C ASP A 354 16.95 -3.75 16.17
N THR A 355 16.89 -2.49 15.76
CA THR A 355 17.60 -2.02 14.56
C THR A 355 19.10 -2.11 14.73
N VAL A 356 19.83 -2.29 13.63
CA VAL A 356 21.29 -2.38 13.59
C VAL A 356 21.89 -1.38 12.63
N ALA A 357 23.18 -1.09 12.77
CA ALA A 357 23.86 -0.11 11.94
C ALA A 357 23.94 -0.56 10.47
N VAL A 358 23.63 0.37 9.56
CA VAL A 358 23.74 0.20 8.11
C VAL A 358 24.64 1.29 7.52
N THR A 359 25.70 0.88 6.81
CA THR A 359 26.59 1.79 6.08
C THR A 359 26.25 1.75 4.60
N ARG A 360 25.96 2.92 4.04
CA ARG A 360 25.54 3.12 2.64
C ARG A 360 26.70 3.56 1.77
N PRO A 361 26.73 3.20 0.47
CA PRO A 361 27.78 3.60 -0.45
C PRO A 361 27.73 5.10 -0.79
N ASP A 362 26.54 5.68 -0.91
CA ASP A 362 26.32 7.09 -1.20
C ASP A 362 25.21 7.63 -0.30
N THR A 363 25.50 8.75 0.33
CA THR A 363 24.55 9.51 1.18
C THR A 363 24.24 10.87 0.56
N THR A 364 24.59 11.11 -0.69
CA THR A 364 24.44 12.40 -1.38
C THR A 364 23.40 12.38 -2.50
N SER A 365 22.93 11.23 -2.95
CA SER A 365 21.86 11.09 -3.91
C SER A 365 20.51 10.88 -3.21
N LEU A 366 19.44 11.38 -3.80
CA LEU A 366 18.07 11.17 -3.32
C LEU A 366 17.51 9.80 -3.73
N ASP A 367 17.96 9.31 -4.90
CA ASP A 367 17.63 8.00 -5.45
C ASP A 367 18.87 7.12 -5.32
N ALA A 368 19.24 6.80 -4.09
CA ALA A 368 20.41 6.01 -3.76
C ALA A 368 20.03 4.71 -3.10
N LEU A 369 20.88 3.72 -3.27
CA LEU A 369 20.80 2.47 -2.53
C LEU A 369 20.79 2.72 -1.03
N ASP A 370 19.72 2.30 -0.38
CA ASP A 370 19.51 2.39 1.06
C ASP A 370 19.00 1.06 1.63
N ALA A 371 19.06 0.90 2.94
CA ALA A 371 18.51 -0.25 3.63
C ALA A 371 18.17 0.06 5.09
N ILE A 372 17.24 -0.73 5.61
CA ILE A 372 16.98 -0.89 7.04
C ILE A 372 17.25 -2.33 7.43
N ALA A 373 17.75 -2.55 8.64
CA ALA A 373 18.00 -3.87 9.17
C ALA A 373 17.64 -3.95 10.64
N ALA A 374 17.08 -5.09 11.06
CA ALA A 374 16.74 -5.38 12.45
C ALA A 374 17.05 -6.83 12.79
N ILE A 375 17.35 -7.11 14.06
CA ILE A 375 17.59 -8.45 14.59
C ILE A 375 16.69 -8.73 15.79
N ASP A 376 16.02 -9.88 15.75
CA ASP A 376 15.16 -10.38 16.83
C ASP A 376 15.81 -11.61 17.48
N ASP A 377 16.27 -11.47 18.71
CA ASP A 377 16.90 -12.56 19.47
C ASP A 377 15.92 -13.67 19.86
N THR A 378 14.64 -13.35 20.01
CA THR A 378 13.60 -14.32 20.37
C THR A 378 13.30 -15.23 19.19
N ARG A 379 13.14 -14.64 18.00
CA ARG A 379 12.97 -15.36 16.74
C ARG A 379 14.30 -15.95 16.23
N ARG A 380 15.43 -15.43 16.68
CA ARG A 380 16.75 -15.73 16.14
C ARG A 380 16.82 -15.42 14.64
N GLN A 381 16.25 -14.30 14.26
CA GLN A 381 16.18 -13.83 12.88
C GLN A 381 16.77 -12.44 12.75
N ALA A 382 17.43 -12.17 11.64
CA ALA A 382 17.71 -10.82 11.19
C ALA A 382 17.00 -10.59 9.86
N ARG A 383 16.44 -9.39 9.70
CA ARG A 383 15.76 -8.95 8.48
C ARG A 383 16.41 -7.68 7.97
N ILE A 384 16.63 -7.62 6.67
CA ILE A 384 17.21 -6.49 5.97
C ILE A 384 16.28 -6.19 4.81
N VAL A 385 15.83 -4.95 4.66
CA VAL A 385 15.08 -4.49 3.49
C VAL A 385 15.90 -3.42 2.80
N ALA A 386 16.25 -3.64 1.53
CA ALA A 386 17.13 -2.81 0.72
C ALA A 386 16.50 -2.49 -0.65
N GLY A 387 16.87 -1.35 -1.25
CA GLY A 387 16.39 -0.97 -2.58
C GLY A 387 16.76 0.47 -2.98
N GLY A 388 16.16 0.97 -4.06
CA GLY A 388 16.31 2.35 -4.52
C GLY A 388 17.42 2.56 -5.56
N THR A 389 17.91 1.51 -6.20
CA THR A 389 18.91 1.59 -7.27
C THR A 389 18.57 0.67 -8.44
N PRO A 390 18.83 1.05 -9.69
CA PRO A 390 18.75 0.15 -10.85
C PRO A 390 19.98 -0.76 -11.00
N ASP A 391 21.08 -0.49 -10.29
CA ASP A 391 22.34 -1.20 -10.43
C ASP A 391 22.41 -2.40 -9.47
N PRO A 392 22.99 -3.54 -9.86
CA PRO A 392 23.30 -4.65 -8.97
C PRO A 392 24.17 -4.20 -7.78
N PHE A 393 23.89 -4.77 -6.61
CA PHE A 393 24.60 -4.44 -5.39
C PHE A 393 24.85 -5.66 -4.51
N ASP A 394 25.80 -5.52 -3.60
CA ASP A 394 26.10 -6.52 -2.58
C ASP A 394 25.62 -6.04 -1.20
N VAL A 395 24.98 -6.92 -0.44
CA VAL A 395 24.72 -6.70 0.98
C VAL A 395 25.76 -7.50 1.78
N VAL A 396 26.69 -6.79 2.41
CA VAL A 396 27.72 -7.36 3.28
C VAL A 396 27.21 -7.35 4.70
N ILE A 397 26.99 -8.53 5.30
CA ILE A 397 26.45 -8.69 6.64
C ILE A 397 27.59 -9.11 7.55
N GLU A 398 27.94 -8.27 8.52
CA GLU A 398 29.06 -8.47 9.43
C GLU A 398 28.60 -8.84 10.84
N ASN A 399 29.53 -9.35 11.65
CA ASN A 399 29.32 -9.68 13.05
C ASN A 399 28.16 -10.67 13.29
N ILE A 400 28.00 -11.64 12.38
CA ILE A 400 27.04 -12.73 12.53
C ILE A 400 27.43 -13.59 13.74
N ASP A 401 26.62 -13.55 14.81
CA ASP A 401 26.91 -14.26 16.06
C ASP A 401 26.49 -15.75 15.95
N PRO A 402 27.45 -16.69 16.03
CA PRO A 402 27.13 -18.11 16.00
C PRO A 402 26.32 -18.58 17.22
N ALA A 403 26.25 -17.81 18.30
CA ALA A 403 25.38 -18.13 19.43
C ALA A 403 23.89 -17.93 19.09
N ILE A 404 23.59 -17.05 18.14
CA ILE A 404 22.23 -16.79 17.63
C ILE A 404 21.95 -17.72 16.44
N PHE A 405 22.83 -17.69 15.41
CA PHE A 405 22.54 -18.31 14.11
C PHE A 405 23.14 -19.71 13.94
N GLY A 406 24.11 -20.09 14.77
CA GLY A 406 24.86 -21.33 14.60
C GLY A 406 26.06 -21.19 13.65
N ASP A 407 26.65 -22.35 13.24
CA ASP A 407 27.77 -22.38 12.31
C ASP A 407 27.37 -22.23 10.84
N SER A 408 26.09 -22.40 10.54
CA SER A 408 25.45 -22.23 9.24
C SER A 408 24.23 -21.30 9.39
N VAL A 409 24.02 -20.44 8.42
CA VAL A 409 22.93 -19.46 8.40
C VAL A 409 22.03 -19.76 7.20
N HIS A 410 20.74 -19.91 7.44
CA HIS A 410 19.74 -19.99 6.41
C HIS A 410 19.43 -18.57 5.91
N VAL A 411 19.59 -18.36 4.62
CA VAL A 411 19.39 -17.06 3.96
C VAL A 411 18.27 -17.19 2.96
N THR A 412 17.29 -16.30 3.05
CA THR A 412 16.24 -16.11 2.06
C THR A 412 16.34 -14.70 1.51
N LEU A 413 16.34 -14.56 0.19
CA LEU A 413 16.23 -13.29 -0.54
C LEU A 413 14.90 -13.29 -1.27
N ALA A 414 14.07 -12.28 -1.04
CA ALA A 414 12.80 -12.09 -1.71
C ALA A 414 12.68 -10.67 -2.27
N ALA A 415 11.84 -10.46 -3.28
CA ALA A 415 11.61 -9.16 -3.89
C ALA A 415 10.12 -8.82 -3.92
N SER A 416 9.77 -7.59 -3.52
CA SER A 416 8.49 -6.95 -3.78
C SER A 416 8.66 -6.01 -4.97
N THR A 417 8.12 -6.40 -6.13
CA THR A 417 8.20 -5.63 -7.37
C THR A 417 6.99 -4.72 -7.52
N TRP A 418 7.21 -3.51 -8.03
CA TRP A 418 6.12 -2.57 -8.22
C TRP A 418 5.20 -2.96 -9.37
N SER A 419 3.89 -2.93 -9.12
CA SER A 419 2.83 -3.26 -10.10
C SER A 419 1.94 -2.06 -10.47
N GLY A 420 2.26 -0.87 -9.93
CA GLY A 420 1.45 0.34 -10.07
C GLY A 420 0.70 0.70 -8.78
N GLN A 421 0.24 1.95 -8.68
CA GLN A 421 -0.49 2.43 -7.50
C GLN A 421 -1.93 1.88 -7.40
N ASN A 422 -2.53 1.51 -8.52
CA ASN A 422 -3.89 1.00 -8.62
C ASN A 422 -3.94 -0.48 -9.03
N SER A 423 -2.90 -1.23 -8.77
CA SER A 423 -2.83 -2.66 -9.08
C SER A 423 -2.46 -3.45 -7.84
N ASP A 424 -3.13 -4.56 -7.63
CA ASP A 424 -2.70 -5.53 -6.63
C ASP A 424 -1.35 -6.16 -7.02
N ALA A 425 -0.71 -6.73 -6.02
CA ALA A 425 0.57 -7.42 -6.17
C ALA A 425 0.53 -8.74 -5.40
N PRO A 426 1.15 -9.80 -5.93
CA PRO A 426 1.35 -11.03 -5.18
C PRO A 426 2.35 -10.81 -4.04
N PRO A 427 2.43 -11.75 -3.07
CA PRO A 427 3.50 -11.75 -2.07
C PRO A 427 4.89 -11.68 -2.69
N PRO A 428 5.89 -11.12 -1.97
CA PRO A 428 7.26 -11.04 -2.45
C PRO A 428 7.78 -12.37 -2.98
N ALA A 429 8.34 -12.34 -4.17
CA ALA A 429 8.89 -13.53 -4.83
C ALA A 429 10.21 -13.94 -4.18
N VAL A 430 10.33 -15.19 -3.73
CA VAL A 430 11.61 -15.72 -3.23
C VAL A 430 12.54 -15.93 -4.41
N LEU A 431 13.67 -15.22 -4.44
CA LEU A 431 14.68 -15.27 -5.50
C LEU A 431 15.79 -16.26 -5.20
N PHE A 432 16.09 -16.44 -3.92
CA PHE A 432 17.16 -17.30 -3.44
C PHE A 432 16.83 -17.82 -2.04
N GLU A 433 17.14 -19.07 -1.79
CA GLU A 433 17.05 -19.67 -0.46
C GLU A 433 18.10 -20.79 -0.33
N ASP A 434 19.05 -20.65 0.60
CA ASP A 434 20.08 -21.68 0.87
C ASP A 434 20.72 -21.48 2.25
N ASP A 435 21.43 -22.50 2.70
CA ASP A 435 22.26 -22.44 3.89
C ASP A 435 23.70 -22.03 3.56
N LEU A 436 24.13 -20.90 4.11
CA LEU A 436 25.46 -20.36 3.89
C LEU A 436 26.32 -20.43 5.14
N THR A 437 27.64 -20.60 4.97
CA THR A 437 28.59 -20.59 6.09
C THR A 437 29.30 -19.24 6.15
N PRO A 438 29.14 -18.45 7.24
CA PRO A 438 29.82 -17.18 7.38
C PRO A 438 31.35 -17.33 7.39
N GLU A 439 32.06 -16.59 6.56
CA GLU A 439 33.51 -16.52 6.54
C GLU A 439 34.00 -15.39 7.45
N GLY A 440 34.64 -15.76 8.57
CA GLY A 440 35.10 -14.78 9.55
C GLY A 440 33.96 -14.02 10.27
N GLY A 441 32.76 -14.58 10.29
CA GLY A 441 31.55 -13.96 10.87
C GLY A 441 30.83 -13.00 9.91
N ALA A 442 31.13 -13.10 8.61
CA ALA A 442 30.47 -12.28 7.59
C ALA A 442 29.90 -13.12 6.43
N LEU A 443 28.88 -12.60 5.80
CA LEU A 443 28.28 -13.06 4.54
C LEU A 443 28.19 -11.91 3.55
N THR A 444 28.32 -12.22 2.27
CA THR A 444 28.00 -11.28 1.19
C THR A 444 26.90 -11.87 0.33
N ILE A 445 25.77 -11.17 0.26
CA ILE A 445 24.60 -11.56 -0.52
C ILE A 445 24.51 -10.65 -1.75
N PRO A 446 24.78 -11.16 -2.95
CA PRO A 446 24.59 -10.39 -4.17
C PRO A 446 23.10 -10.22 -4.47
N VAL A 447 22.68 -9.00 -4.76
CA VAL A 447 21.32 -8.67 -5.18
C VAL A 447 21.37 -8.23 -6.64
N GLY A 448 20.66 -8.95 -7.48
CA GLY A 448 20.60 -8.77 -8.92
C GLY A 448 19.97 -9.98 -9.57
N GLY A 449 19.82 -9.94 -10.88
CA GLY A 449 19.38 -11.10 -11.64
C GLY A 449 17.88 -11.32 -11.70
N LEU A 450 17.07 -10.28 -11.56
CA LEU A 450 15.63 -10.38 -11.75
C LEU A 450 15.21 -10.57 -13.21
N GLY A 451 16.09 -10.26 -14.18
CA GLY A 451 15.79 -10.37 -15.61
C GLY A 451 14.77 -9.35 -16.09
N PHE A 452 14.74 -8.16 -15.48
CA PHE A 452 13.76 -7.11 -15.79
C PHE A 452 14.23 -6.09 -16.84
N ASP A 453 15.43 -6.17 -17.36
CA ASP A 453 15.81 -5.36 -18.50
C ASP A 453 15.48 -6.07 -19.81
N GLY A 454 15.03 -5.32 -20.81
CA GLY A 454 14.59 -5.87 -22.08
C GLY A 454 15.69 -6.51 -22.93
N ASP A 455 16.93 -6.53 -22.48
CA ASP A 455 18.05 -7.20 -23.13
C ASP A 455 18.37 -8.59 -22.52
N GLY A 456 17.62 -9.00 -21.51
CA GLY A 456 17.76 -10.27 -20.80
C GLY A 456 18.98 -10.35 -19.89
N ALA A 457 19.66 -9.24 -19.62
CA ALA A 457 20.71 -9.18 -18.62
C ALA A 457 20.11 -9.19 -17.22
N PRO A 458 20.75 -9.84 -16.25
CA PRO A 458 20.32 -9.78 -14.87
C PRO A 458 20.36 -8.34 -14.38
N ASN A 459 19.22 -7.75 -14.07
CA ASN A 459 19.13 -6.37 -13.61
C ASN A 459 18.40 -6.28 -12.26
N VAL A 460 18.54 -5.15 -11.58
CA VAL A 460 17.81 -4.79 -10.38
C VAL A 460 16.73 -3.80 -10.78
N ASP A 461 15.50 -4.04 -10.37
CA ASP A 461 14.42 -3.07 -10.56
C ASP A 461 14.54 -1.97 -9.50
N GLU A 462 14.74 -0.71 -9.92
CA GLU A 462 14.86 0.45 -9.04
C GLU A 462 13.58 0.70 -8.21
N MET A 463 12.44 0.20 -8.68
CA MET A 463 11.16 0.33 -8.01
C MET A 463 10.89 -0.83 -7.04
N ALA A 464 11.70 -1.87 -7.04
CA ALA A 464 11.56 -3.02 -6.14
C ALA A 464 12.29 -2.83 -4.80
N ALA A 465 11.77 -3.45 -3.76
CA ALA A 465 12.46 -3.66 -2.50
C ALA A 465 12.81 -5.14 -2.32
N TYR A 466 13.98 -5.37 -1.77
CA TYR A 466 14.56 -6.70 -1.55
C TYR A 466 14.64 -6.98 -0.06
N GLU A 467 14.03 -8.08 0.37
CA GLU A 467 14.11 -8.56 1.75
C GLU A 467 15.13 -9.70 1.85
N ILE A 468 16.07 -9.58 2.78
CA ILE A 468 16.98 -10.67 3.16
C ILE A 468 16.64 -11.09 4.58
N ILE A 469 16.33 -12.37 4.77
CA ILE A 469 16.05 -12.95 6.07
C ILE A 469 17.16 -13.93 6.42
N LEU A 470 17.76 -13.76 7.60
CA LEU A 470 18.74 -14.68 8.18
C LEU A 470 18.09 -15.43 9.33
N SER A 471 18.29 -16.75 9.37
CA SER A 471 17.86 -17.64 10.45
C SER A 471 18.94 -18.72 10.70
N PRO A 472 18.88 -19.48 11.81
CA PRO A 472 19.77 -20.65 11.98
C PRO A 472 19.56 -21.68 10.88
N GLY A 473 20.65 -22.14 10.27
CA GLY A 473 20.64 -23.07 9.14
C GLY A 473 21.17 -24.46 9.46
N GLY A 474 21.26 -25.30 8.45
CA GLY A 474 21.99 -26.57 8.45
C GLY A 474 21.22 -27.82 8.82
N VAL A 475 19.91 -27.78 9.05
CA VAL A 475 19.14 -28.94 9.54
C VAL A 475 17.92 -29.28 8.65
N GLY A 476 17.22 -28.30 8.11
CA GLY A 476 15.97 -28.51 7.38
C GLY A 476 16.16 -29.08 5.96
N GLU A 477 15.08 -29.57 5.37
CA GLU A 477 15.03 -29.89 3.94
C GLU A 477 14.96 -28.59 3.13
N ARG A 478 15.65 -28.55 2.00
CA ARG A 478 15.69 -27.39 1.09
C ARG A 478 15.12 -27.77 -0.26
N THR A 479 14.30 -26.90 -0.78
CA THR A 479 13.81 -26.96 -2.15
C THR A 479 14.55 -25.92 -2.98
N ALA A 480 15.04 -26.30 -4.14
CA ALA A 480 15.62 -25.32 -5.06
C ALA A 480 14.55 -24.33 -5.48
N VAL A 481 14.87 -23.04 -5.40
CA VAL A 481 13.98 -21.99 -5.88
C VAL A 481 14.10 -21.94 -7.40
N GLU A 482 12.99 -22.26 -8.07
CA GLU A 482 12.89 -22.12 -9.53
C GLU A 482 12.31 -20.74 -9.85
N GLN A 483 13.09 -19.92 -10.56
CA GLN A 483 12.61 -18.63 -11.06
C GLN A 483 12.06 -18.82 -12.48
N PRO A 484 10.76 -18.61 -12.72
CA PRO A 484 10.24 -18.51 -14.08
C PRO A 484 10.92 -17.36 -14.79
N TRP A 485 11.20 -17.54 -16.08
CA TRP A 485 11.75 -16.47 -16.89
C TRP A 485 10.80 -15.27 -16.92
N GLN A 486 11.34 -14.07 -16.79
CA GLN A 486 10.61 -12.81 -16.89
C GLN A 486 11.50 -11.71 -17.45
N ALA A 487 10.89 -10.72 -18.10
CA ALA A 487 11.56 -9.52 -18.61
C ALA A 487 10.59 -8.33 -18.68
N SER A 488 11.13 -7.10 -18.55
CA SER A 488 10.38 -5.85 -18.71
C SER A 488 10.93 -5.04 -19.88
N TYR A 489 10.03 -4.30 -20.53
CA TYR A 489 10.33 -3.49 -21.71
C TYR A 489 9.65 -2.12 -21.55
N GLU A 490 10.44 -1.07 -21.47
CA GLU A 490 9.97 0.30 -21.34
C GLU A 490 9.31 0.80 -22.63
N ALA A 491 8.16 1.46 -22.52
CA ALA A 491 7.41 1.93 -23.68
C ALA A 491 8.11 3.05 -24.44
N GLU A 492 8.86 3.91 -23.75
CA GLU A 492 9.66 4.97 -24.39
C GLU A 492 10.83 4.46 -25.23
N ASN A 493 11.27 3.22 -24.97
CA ASN A 493 12.32 2.55 -25.75
C ASN A 493 11.78 1.76 -26.95
N ALA A 494 10.45 1.56 -27.00
CA ALA A 494 9.76 0.88 -28.08
C ALA A 494 9.64 1.74 -29.35
N THR A 495 9.20 1.16 -30.45
CA THR A 495 8.86 1.90 -31.67
C THR A 495 7.52 2.60 -31.52
N ILE A 496 7.53 3.95 -31.41
CA ILE A 496 6.34 4.77 -31.18
C ILE A 496 5.86 5.37 -32.50
N THR A 497 4.60 5.15 -32.86
CA THR A 497 3.92 5.75 -34.01
C THR A 497 2.82 6.69 -33.51
N ASN A 498 2.88 7.96 -33.90
CA ASN A 498 1.89 8.99 -33.53
C ASN A 498 1.50 8.97 -32.06
N GLY A 499 2.52 8.84 -31.20
CA GLY A 499 2.48 8.99 -29.75
C GLY A 499 3.57 9.95 -29.29
N ARG A 500 3.65 10.21 -27.99
CA ARG A 500 4.61 11.13 -27.39
C ARG A 500 5.16 10.55 -26.08
N VAL A 501 6.48 10.53 -25.96
CA VAL A 501 7.14 10.28 -24.68
C VAL A 501 6.91 11.47 -23.75
N ALA A 502 6.43 11.21 -22.55
CA ALA A 502 6.32 12.19 -21.48
C ALA A 502 7.32 11.83 -20.38
N THR A 503 8.07 12.81 -19.92
CA THR A 503 9.02 12.64 -18.82
C THR A 503 8.36 13.16 -17.54
N HIS A 504 8.44 12.36 -16.49
CA HIS A 504 7.98 12.68 -15.15
C HIS A 504 9.09 13.31 -14.32
N GLY A 505 8.71 13.96 -13.24
CA GLY A 505 9.67 14.57 -12.36
C GLY A 505 10.45 13.52 -11.53
N THR A 506 11.52 13.98 -10.94
CA THR A 506 12.29 13.20 -9.94
C THR A 506 11.66 13.37 -8.55
N GLN A 507 12.18 12.69 -7.56
CA GLN A 507 11.81 12.82 -6.15
C GLN A 507 11.84 14.27 -5.62
N GLN A 508 12.53 15.17 -6.28
CA GLN A 508 12.54 16.60 -5.96
C GLN A 508 11.22 17.33 -6.30
N ASN A 509 10.27 16.65 -6.86
CA ASN A 509 8.95 17.19 -7.14
C ASN A 509 7.90 16.25 -6.52
N TRP A 510 7.43 16.59 -5.34
CA TRP A 510 6.43 15.80 -4.59
C TRP A 510 5.18 15.45 -5.41
N ASN A 511 4.88 16.22 -6.46
CA ASN A 511 3.76 15.98 -7.36
C ASN A 511 4.15 15.21 -8.64
N ALA A 512 5.38 14.69 -8.72
CA ALA A 512 5.79 13.84 -9.83
C ALA A 512 5.06 12.50 -9.78
N ALA A 513 4.75 11.95 -10.96
CA ALA A 513 4.18 10.62 -11.06
C ALA A 513 5.26 9.54 -10.87
N ALA A 514 4.89 8.42 -10.28
CA ALA A 514 5.67 7.20 -10.41
C ALA A 514 5.52 6.68 -11.85
N ALA A 515 6.64 6.43 -12.49
CA ALA A 515 6.73 5.78 -13.80
C ALA A 515 8.07 5.08 -13.89
N SER A 516 8.10 3.88 -14.45
CA SER A 516 9.33 3.14 -14.71
C SER A 516 10.23 3.98 -15.63
N GLY A 517 11.55 3.98 -15.42
CA GLY A 517 12.45 4.84 -16.19
C GLY A 517 12.12 6.33 -16.17
N THR A 518 11.22 6.80 -15.30
CA THR A 518 10.72 8.19 -15.22
C THR A 518 9.98 8.69 -16.46
N GLN A 519 9.52 7.82 -17.34
CA GLN A 519 8.88 8.18 -18.60
C GLN A 519 7.64 7.30 -18.88
N ASP A 520 6.75 7.76 -19.74
CA ASP A 520 5.67 6.97 -20.32
C ASP A 520 5.33 7.44 -21.74
N VAL A 521 4.51 6.69 -22.46
CA VAL A 521 4.03 7.04 -23.81
C VAL A 521 2.58 7.44 -23.76
N ARG A 522 2.27 8.66 -24.24
CA ARG A 522 0.96 9.30 -24.22
C ARG A 522 0.51 9.74 -25.62
N ASP A 523 -0.70 10.31 -25.66
CA ASP A 523 -1.31 10.86 -26.87
C ASP A 523 -1.53 9.79 -27.97
N LEU A 524 -1.81 8.54 -27.57
CA LEU A 524 -2.07 7.39 -28.45
C LEU A 524 -3.51 7.41 -28.99
N ASN A 525 -3.94 8.55 -29.56
CA ASN A 525 -5.35 8.83 -29.88
C ASN A 525 -5.65 8.97 -31.40
N GLN A 526 -4.61 8.90 -32.26
CA GLN A 526 -4.81 8.91 -33.69
C GLN A 526 -5.09 7.50 -34.21
N PRO A 527 -5.83 7.34 -35.33
CA PRO A 527 -6.16 6.02 -35.87
C PRO A 527 -4.95 5.09 -36.12
N ASP A 528 -3.78 5.66 -36.37
CA ASP A 528 -2.53 4.96 -36.62
C ASP A 528 -1.56 5.05 -35.44
N SER A 529 -2.00 5.51 -34.26
CA SER A 529 -1.17 5.48 -33.05
C SER A 529 -0.89 4.04 -32.61
N ALA A 530 0.38 3.76 -32.32
CA ALA A 530 0.82 2.46 -31.83
C ALA A 530 2.13 2.56 -31.05
N VAL A 531 2.32 1.62 -30.11
CA VAL A 531 3.58 1.30 -29.46
C VAL A 531 3.92 -0.14 -29.82
N THR A 532 5.09 -0.37 -30.37
CA THR A 532 5.54 -1.69 -30.85
C THR A 532 6.82 -2.07 -30.14
N PHE A 533 6.76 -3.15 -29.39
CA PHE A 533 7.86 -3.72 -28.62
C PHE A 533 8.46 -4.88 -29.43
N ASP A 534 9.79 -4.88 -29.59
CA ASP A 534 10.54 -6.03 -30.05
C ASP A 534 11.06 -6.76 -28.81
N VAL A 535 10.62 -8.00 -28.60
CA VAL A 535 10.88 -8.78 -27.38
C VAL A 535 11.54 -10.12 -27.75
N GLU A 536 12.37 -10.63 -26.85
CA GLU A 536 13.02 -11.93 -27.02
C GLU A 536 12.66 -12.85 -25.86
N VAL A 537 12.16 -14.07 -26.15
CA VAL A 537 11.83 -15.08 -25.15
C VAL A 537 12.61 -16.38 -25.38
N PRO A 538 13.02 -17.08 -24.28
CA PRO A 538 13.90 -18.26 -24.41
C PRO A 538 13.23 -19.47 -25.02
N GLU A 539 11.93 -19.66 -24.83
CA GLU A 539 11.16 -20.81 -25.25
C GLU A 539 9.82 -20.38 -25.84
N ALA A 540 9.28 -21.20 -26.76
CA ALA A 540 7.93 -20.96 -27.25
C ALA A 540 6.90 -21.43 -26.23
N GLY A 541 5.81 -20.68 -26.06
CA GLY A 541 4.72 -21.04 -25.14
C GLY A 541 3.85 -19.86 -24.74
N ASP A 542 3.07 -20.09 -23.69
CA ASP A 542 2.19 -19.06 -23.12
C ASP A 542 2.95 -18.18 -22.13
N TYR A 543 2.78 -16.87 -22.29
CA TYR A 543 3.33 -15.84 -21.44
C TYR A 543 2.24 -14.92 -20.92
N THR A 544 2.32 -14.54 -19.67
CA THR A 544 1.55 -13.42 -19.13
C THR A 544 2.22 -12.13 -19.59
N LEU A 545 1.49 -11.32 -20.36
CA LEU A 545 1.83 -9.97 -20.73
C LEU A 545 1.14 -9.01 -19.78
N GLY A 546 1.89 -8.43 -18.84
CA GLY A 546 1.43 -7.35 -17.97
C GLY A 546 1.65 -6.02 -18.67
N ILE A 547 0.61 -5.22 -18.84
CA ILE A 547 0.69 -3.89 -19.44
C ILE A 547 0.46 -2.86 -18.35
N MET A 548 1.47 -2.05 -18.05
CA MET A 548 1.35 -0.95 -17.10
C MET A 548 0.86 0.30 -17.81
N TYR A 549 -0.25 0.86 -17.30
CA TYR A 549 -0.95 1.96 -17.96
C TYR A 549 -1.57 2.95 -16.98
N ALA A 550 -2.03 4.10 -17.49
CA ALA A 550 -2.97 4.98 -16.81
C ALA A 550 -4.10 5.41 -17.75
N ASN A 551 -5.32 5.53 -17.18
CA ASN A 551 -6.53 5.94 -17.90
C ASN A 551 -7.42 6.79 -17.02
N GLN A 552 -7.30 8.12 -17.08
CA GLN A 552 -8.17 9.06 -16.36
C GLN A 552 -9.26 9.64 -17.30
N THR A 553 -9.75 8.88 -18.26
CA THR A 553 -10.82 9.35 -19.13
C THR A 553 -12.21 9.27 -18.48
N GLY A 554 -12.30 8.65 -17.30
CA GLY A 554 -13.55 8.39 -16.59
C GLY A 554 -14.40 7.27 -17.21
N GLN A 555 -13.85 6.59 -18.22
CA GLN A 555 -14.47 5.46 -18.92
C GLN A 555 -13.40 4.40 -19.22
N PRO A 556 -13.76 3.12 -19.29
CA PRO A 556 -12.87 2.11 -19.80
C PRO A 556 -12.31 2.47 -21.18
N ALA A 557 -11.03 2.26 -21.38
CA ALA A 557 -10.33 2.46 -22.64
C ALA A 557 -9.92 1.12 -23.25
N GLN A 558 -9.54 1.13 -24.53
CA GLN A 558 -9.09 -0.07 -25.24
C GLN A 558 -7.89 0.23 -26.13
N GLN A 559 -7.08 -0.79 -26.35
CA GLN A 559 -6.15 -0.86 -27.47
C GLN A 559 -6.28 -2.23 -28.16
N VAL A 560 -5.81 -2.31 -29.40
CA VAL A 560 -5.69 -3.59 -30.09
C VAL A 560 -4.29 -4.13 -29.85
N LEU A 561 -4.21 -5.26 -29.19
CA LEU A 561 -2.99 -6.04 -29.04
C LEU A 561 -2.82 -6.94 -30.26
N THR A 562 -1.63 -6.96 -30.87
CA THR A 562 -1.23 -7.97 -31.87
C THR A 562 0.13 -8.56 -31.51
N VAL A 563 0.30 -9.85 -31.73
CA VAL A 563 1.57 -10.57 -31.60
C VAL A 563 2.01 -11.03 -32.97
N ASN A 564 3.24 -10.67 -33.36
CA ASN A 564 3.83 -11.01 -34.66
C ASN A 564 2.97 -10.63 -35.89
N GLY A 565 2.11 -9.58 -35.69
CA GLY A 565 1.14 -9.16 -36.73
C GLY A 565 -0.06 -10.08 -36.91
N GLU A 566 -0.21 -11.05 -36.03
CA GLU A 566 -1.32 -12.00 -35.97
C GLU A 566 -2.04 -11.93 -34.62
N GLN A 567 -2.98 -12.78 -34.32
CA GLN A 567 -3.66 -12.91 -33.01
C GLN A 567 -4.21 -11.59 -32.46
N ALA A 568 -4.86 -10.79 -33.29
CA ALA A 568 -5.38 -9.48 -32.88
C ALA A 568 -6.56 -9.62 -31.89
N GLN A 569 -6.48 -8.91 -30.75
CA GLN A 569 -7.55 -8.84 -29.76
C GLN A 569 -7.63 -7.46 -29.13
N PHE A 570 -8.79 -7.09 -28.59
CA PHE A 570 -8.89 -5.92 -27.73
C PHE A 570 -8.35 -6.23 -26.34
N VAL A 571 -7.61 -5.26 -25.79
CA VAL A 571 -7.27 -5.20 -24.37
C VAL A 571 -8.07 -4.07 -23.76
N ASP A 572 -8.76 -4.36 -22.66
CA ASP A 572 -9.58 -3.41 -21.92
C ASP A 572 -8.76 -2.82 -20.76
N TYR A 573 -8.77 -1.51 -20.66
CA TYR A 573 -8.12 -0.73 -19.62
C TYR A 573 -9.17 -0.08 -18.74
N GLN A 574 -9.29 -0.50 -17.51
CA GLN A 574 -10.18 0.16 -16.55
C GLN A 574 -9.78 1.63 -16.35
N ALA A 575 -10.72 2.47 -15.97
CA ALA A 575 -10.41 3.83 -15.60
C ALA A 575 -9.56 3.84 -14.31
N THR A 576 -8.53 4.69 -14.29
CA THR A 576 -7.73 4.99 -13.08
C THR A 576 -8.16 6.33 -12.51
N MET A 577 -7.89 6.56 -11.25
CA MET A 577 -8.23 7.81 -10.58
C MET A 577 -7.50 9.02 -11.18
N HIS A 578 -6.23 8.86 -11.56
CA HIS A 578 -5.37 9.91 -12.12
C HIS A 578 -4.49 9.42 -13.25
N TRP A 579 -4.13 10.34 -14.20
CA TRP A 579 -3.07 10.08 -15.18
C TRP A 579 -1.69 9.83 -14.58
N GLN A 580 -1.50 10.19 -13.34
CA GLN A 580 -0.26 9.95 -12.61
C GLN A 580 -0.21 8.58 -11.94
N TRP A 581 -1.34 7.86 -11.90
CA TRP A 581 -1.47 6.59 -11.24
C TRP A 581 -1.45 5.46 -12.25
N ARG A 582 -0.51 4.56 -12.04
CA ARG A 582 -0.38 3.37 -12.87
C ARG A 582 -1.22 2.25 -12.29
N THR A 583 -1.73 1.46 -13.19
CA THR A 583 -2.30 0.14 -12.91
C THR A 583 -1.80 -0.84 -13.94
N ARG A 584 -2.10 -2.11 -13.77
CA ARG A 584 -1.67 -3.18 -14.64
C ARG A 584 -2.86 -3.99 -15.14
N VAL A 585 -2.80 -4.43 -16.38
CA VAL A 585 -3.69 -5.46 -16.91
C VAL A 585 -2.85 -6.60 -17.45
N ASP A 586 -3.24 -7.83 -17.10
CA ASP A 586 -2.56 -9.04 -17.54
C ASP A 586 -3.34 -9.71 -18.67
N VAL A 587 -2.63 -10.12 -19.72
CA VAL A 587 -3.18 -10.83 -20.87
C VAL A 587 -2.25 -12.01 -21.20
N VAL A 588 -2.82 -13.21 -21.38
CA VAL A 588 -2.02 -14.35 -21.83
C VAL A 588 -1.82 -14.26 -23.34
N VAL A 589 -0.57 -14.37 -23.78
CA VAL A 589 -0.15 -14.36 -25.19
C VAL A 589 0.72 -15.58 -25.51
N GLU A 590 0.58 -16.13 -26.71
CA GLU A 590 1.45 -17.20 -27.22
C GLU A 590 2.63 -16.57 -27.97
N LEU A 591 3.87 -16.89 -27.56
CA LEU A 591 5.10 -16.37 -28.15
C LEU A 591 5.94 -17.51 -28.75
N ASP A 592 6.60 -17.22 -29.86
CA ASP A 592 7.62 -18.10 -30.45
C ASP A 592 8.96 -17.96 -29.70
N ALA A 593 9.77 -19.01 -29.66
CA ALA A 593 11.13 -18.90 -29.11
C ALA A 593 11.98 -17.91 -29.93
N GLY A 594 12.69 -17.01 -29.24
CA GLY A 594 13.49 -15.96 -29.86
C GLY A 594 12.73 -14.65 -30.02
N GLU A 595 13.00 -13.93 -31.11
CA GLU A 595 12.43 -12.60 -31.40
C GLU A 595 10.93 -12.65 -31.68
N ASN A 596 10.17 -11.79 -31.01
CA ASN A 596 8.73 -11.57 -31.21
C ASN A 596 8.45 -10.06 -31.24
N GLN A 597 7.32 -9.70 -31.83
CA GLN A 597 6.83 -8.33 -31.86
C GLN A 597 5.46 -8.23 -31.20
N ILE A 598 5.35 -7.40 -30.17
CA ILE A 598 4.10 -7.08 -29.47
C ILE A 598 3.71 -5.65 -29.81
N GLN A 599 2.51 -5.45 -30.36
CA GLN A 599 2.04 -4.11 -30.70
C GLN A 599 0.74 -3.79 -29.97
N LEU A 600 0.69 -2.62 -29.35
CA LEU A 600 -0.51 -1.98 -28.78
C LEU A 600 -0.90 -0.83 -29.72
N ALA A 601 -2.02 -0.97 -30.42
CA ALA A 601 -2.44 -0.03 -31.46
C ALA A 601 -3.84 0.55 -31.21
N LYS A 602 -4.08 1.77 -31.70
CA LYS A 602 -5.41 2.43 -31.64
C LYS A 602 -6.42 1.77 -32.57
N SER A 603 -6.00 1.18 -33.68
CA SER A 603 -6.90 0.51 -34.61
C SER A 603 -6.26 -0.69 -35.31
N HIS A 604 -7.12 -1.60 -35.78
CA HIS A 604 -6.73 -2.77 -36.55
C HIS A 604 -7.69 -2.93 -37.76
N PRO A 605 -7.20 -3.38 -38.91
CA PRO A 605 -8.01 -3.50 -40.13
C PRO A 605 -9.27 -4.37 -39.98
N GLU A 606 -9.21 -5.42 -39.15
CA GLU A 606 -10.31 -6.37 -38.95
C GLU A 606 -11.17 -6.03 -37.73
N LEU A 607 -10.56 -5.57 -36.61
CA LEU A 607 -11.28 -5.28 -35.37
C LEU A 607 -11.83 -3.85 -35.29
N GLY A 608 -11.32 -2.96 -36.13
CA GLY A 608 -11.74 -1.55 -36.14
C GLY A 608 -10.91 -0.68 -35.18
N THR A 609 -11.50 0.38 -34.69
CA THR A 609 -10.84 1.39 -33.85
C THR A 609 -11.25 1.21 -32.39
N ALA A 610 -10.27 1.10 -31.54
CA ALA A 610 -10.43 1.00 -30.09
C ALA A 610 -11.03 2.29 -29.49
N THR A 611 -11.74 2.15 -28.37
CA THR A 611 -12.36 3.25 -27.67
C THR A 611 -11.35 3.99 -26.78
N SER A 612 -11.56 5.29 -26.54
CA SER A 612 -10.81 6.11 -25.61
C SER A 612 -9.27 6.01 -25.80
N GLU A 613 -8.49 6.34 -24.79
CA GLU A 613 -7.02 6.25 -24.82
C GLU A 613 -6.47 5.90 -23.43
N ALA A 614 -5.30 5.24 -23.41
CA ALA A 614 -4.51 5.01 -22.22
C ALA A 614 -3.06 5.44 -22.48
N SER A 615 -2.33 5.88 -21.45
CA SER A 615 -0.87 6.01 -21.52
C SER A 615 -0.24 4.67 -21.16
N ILE A 616 0.86 4.33 -21.79
CA ILE A 616 1.59 3.08 -21.57
C ILE A 616 2.95 3.40 -20.96
N ASP A 617 3.25 2.75 -19.85
CA ASP A 617 4.51 2.89 -19.11
C ASP A 617 5.51 1.82 -19.54
N ARG A 618 5.21 0.56 -19.26
CA ARG A 618 6.03 -0.58 -19.66
C ARG A 618 5.17 -1.82 -19.90
N ILE A 619 5.79 -2.83 -20.49
CA ILE A 619 5.23 -4.19 -20.49
C ILE A 619 6.16 -5.14 -19.76
N ASP A 620 5.56 -6.07 -19.01
CA ASP A 620 6.26 -7.16 -18.33
C ASP A 620 5.85 -8.49 -18.97
N LEU A 621 6.81 -9.36 -19.23
CA LEU A 621 6.57 -10.71 -19.70
C LEU A 621 7.00 -11.72 -18.63
N ALA A 622 6.16 -12.68 -18.34
CA ALA A 622 6.49 -13.81 -17.48
C ALA A 622 5.95 -15.11 -18.06
N GLN A 623 6.75 -16.16 -18.02
CA GLN A 623 6.32 -17.47 -18.50
C GLN A 623 5.17 -18.00 -17.63
N VAL A 624 4.09 -18.46 -18.25
CA VAL A 624 2.96 -19.04 -17.53
C VAL A 624 3.37 -20.38 -16.90
N PRO A 625 3.19 -20.58 -15.59
CA PRO A 625 3.51 -21.85 -14.94
C PRO A 625 2.70 -23.02 -15.53
N THR A 626 3.34 -24.18 -15.71
CA THR A 626 2.71 -25.37 -16.31
C THR A 626 1.80 -26.17 -15.36
N GLY A 627 1.57 -25.70 -14.15
CA GLY A 627 0.76 -26.36 -13.13
C GLY A 627 0.18 -25.39 -12.10
N PRO A 628 -0.59 -25.91 -11.14
CA PRO A 628 -1.12 -25.05 -10.07
C PRO A 628 0.04 -24.47 -9.24
N VAL A 629 -0.03 -23.17 -9.01
CA VAL A 629 0.92 -22.48 -8.14
C VAL A 629 0.56 -22.78 -6.70
N THR A 630 1.52 -23.30 -5.92
CA THR A 630 1.41 -23.46 -4.48
C THR A 630 2.24 -22.37 -3.82
N ARG A 631 1.60 -21.57 -2.95
CA ARG A 631 2.31 -20.61 -2.10
C ARG A 631 2.56 -21.20 -0.73
N GLU A 632 3.77 -21.07 -0.25
CA GLU A 632 4.20 -21.57 1.04
C GLU A 632 4.29 -20.40 2.04
N TYR A 633 3.71 -20.59 3.22
CA TYR A 633 3.73 -19.62 4.31
C TYR A 633 4.40 -20.27 5.52
N GLU A 634 5.68 -19.99 5.69
CA GLU A 634 6.50 -20.56 6.78
C GLU A 634 6.08 -19.99 8.14
N ALA A 635 5.88 -20.87 9.11
CA ALA A 635 5.30 -20.47 10.38
C ALA A 635 6.24 -19.61 11.25
N GLU A 636 7.57 -19.82 11.14
CA GLU A 636 8.55 -19.01 11.85
C GLU A 636 8.68 -17.58 11.28
N ARG A 637 8.09 -17.32 10.11
CA ARG A 637 8.00 -16.01 9.47
C ARG A 637 6.64 -15.34 9.69
N SER A 638 5.66 -16.07 10.22
CA SER A 638 4.33 -15.56 10.51
C SER A 638 4.35 -14.50 11.62
N GLN A 639 3.30 -13.71 11.70
CA GLN A 639 3.08 -12.86 12.86
C GLN A 639 2.55 -13.73 14.01
N THR A 640 3.10 -13.56 15.18
CA THR A 640 2.74 -14.36 16.32
C THR A 640 2.40 -13.50 17.53
N SER A 641 1.52 -14.02 18.37
CA SER A 641 1.19 -13.41 19.65
C SER A 641 1.14 -14.45 20.77
N GLY A 642 1.26 -13.98 22.03
CA GLY A 642 1.14 -14.82 23.19
C GLY A 642 2.29 -15.81 23.39
N ASN A 643 1.95 -17.07 23.73
CA ASN A 643 2.94 -18.08 24.15
C ASN A 643 3.45 -18.90 22.96
N VAL A 644 4.50 -18.40 22.30
CA VAL A 644 5.11 -19.00 21.10
C VAL A 644 6.61 -19.21 21.32
N SER A 645 7.16 -20.28 20.75
CA SER A 645 8.62 -20.54 20.72
C SER A 645 9.05 -20.97 19.32
N TYR A 646 10.26 -20.53 18.92
CA TYR A 646 10.84 -20.75 17.60
C TYR A 646 11.91 -21.83 17.66
N HIS A 647 11.94 -22.71 16.68
CA HIS A 647 12.82 -23.88 16.63
C HIS A 647 13.43 -24.06 15.25
N TYR A 648 14.71 -24.47 15.22
CA TYR A 648 15.52 -24.62 14.00
C TYR A 648 16.31 -25.95 14.00
N ASP A 649 15.81 -26.97 14.69
CA ASP A 649 16.57 -28.16 15.05
C ASP A 649 16.00 -29.51 14.53
N GLN A 650 15.00 -29.46 13.66
CA GLN A 650 14.37 -30.68 13.13
C GLN A 650 14.74 -30.91 11.66
N PRO A 651 15.25 -32.10 11.30
CA PRO A 651 15.67 -32.39 9.93
C PRO A 651 14.56 -32.43 8.88
N GLN A 652 13.29 -32.38 9.30
CA GLN A 652 12.13 -32.51 8.45
C GLN A 652 11.27 -31.23 8.41
N GLN A 653 11.74 -30.18 9.07
CA GLN A 653 11.15 -28.86 8.89
C GLN A 653 11.40 -28.35 7.47
N SER A 654 10.49 -27.56 6.94
CA SER A 654 10.69 -26.79 5.71
C SER A 654 11.31 -25.44 6.02
N GLY A 655 11.66 -24.67 5.03
CA GLY A 655 12.26 -23.35 5.23
C GLY A 655 13.40 -23.35 6.23
N ALA A 656 13.42 -22.39 7.15
CA ALA A 656 14.40 -22.27 8.19
C ALA A 656 14.02 -23.02 9.47
N GLY A 657 12.74 -23.01 9.86
CA GLY A 657 12.35 -23.47 11.18
C GLY A 657 10.88 -23.88 11.29
N PHE A 658 10.41 -23.96 12.52
CA PHE A 658 9.01 -24.13 12.87
C PHE A 658 8.72 -23.43 14.19
N ILE A 659 7.45 -23.21 14.50
CA ILE A 659 7.03 -22.65 15.77
C ILE A 659 6.31 -23.68 16.64
N THR A 660 6.36 -23.47 17.96
CA THR A 660 5.50 -24.20 18.90
C THR A 660 4.53 -23.22 19.53
N LEU A 661 3.26 -23.39 19.22
CA LEU A 661 2.14 -22.67 19.85
C LEU A 661 1.72 -23.41 21.10
N GLN A 662 1.71 -22.74 22.25
CA GLN A 662 1.17 -23.23 23.50
C GLN A 662 -0.15 -22.53 23.79
N SER A 663 -0.88 -22.95 24.84
CA SER A 663 -2.15 -22.31 25.21
C SER A 663 -2.00 -20.78 25.32
N GLY A 664 -2.81 -20.04 24.61
CA GLY A 664 -2.76 -18.58 24.48
C GLY A 664 -1.69 -18.07 23.52
N GLY A 665 -1.07 -18.95 22.73
CA GLY A 665 -0.24 -18.56 21.59
C GLY A 665 -1.05 -18.60 20.30
N GLU A 666 -0.78 -17.70 19.39
CA GLU A 666 -1.44 -17.57 18.08
C GLU A 666 -0.38 -17.41 16.99
N ALA A 667 -0.68 -17.95 15.81
CA ALA A 667 0.02 -17.65 14.58
C ALA A 667 -0.95 -17.06 13.56
N LEU A 668 -0.61 -15.91 12.99
CA LEU A 668 -1.39 -15.19 12.00
C LEU A 668 -0.64 -15.21 10.66
N PHE A 669 -1.33 -15.63 9.62
CA PHE A 669 -0.85 -15.66 8.23
C PHE A 669 -1.68 -14.73 7.37
N SER A 670 -1.02 -13.86 6.61
CA SER A 670 -1.63 -13.05 5.55
C SER A 670 -1.62 -13.87 4.25
N VAL A 671 -2.67 -14.67 4.06
CA VAL A 671 -2.80 -15.56 2.91
C VAL A 671 -3.34 -14.80 1.72
N TYR A 672 -2.60 -14.75 0.62
CA TYR A 672 -3.02 -14.08 -0.61
C TYR A 672 -3.74 -15.04 -1.55
N ALA A 673 -4.91 -14.61 -2.02
CA ALA A 673 -5.68 -15.25 -3.07
C ALA A 673 -5.76 -14.33 -4.30
N GLU A 674 -5.38 -14.80 -5.47
CA GLU A 674 -5.42 -14.01 -6.71
C GLU A 674 -6.86 -13.67 -7.13
N GLU A 675 -7.79 -14.58 -6.89
CA GLU A 675 -9.19 -14.47 -7.25
C GLU A 675 -10.07 -15.04 -6.13
N ASP A 676 -11.33 -14.60 -6.08
CA ASP A 676 -12.34 -15.26 -5.26
C ASP A 676 -12.49 -16.73 -5.66
N GLY A 677 -12.51 -17.63 -4.66
CA GLY A 677 -12.67 -19.04 -4.99
C GLY A 677 -12.15 -20.00 -3.93
N TYR A 678 -12.19 -21.28 -4.27
CA TYR A 678 -11.71 -22.32 -3.36
C TYR A 678 -10.21 -22.54 -3.48
N TYR A 679 -9.58 -22.63 -2.30
CA TYR A 679 -8.18 -22.97 -2.13
C TYR A 679 -8.04 -24.15 -1.18
N ASP A 680 -7.08 -25.04 -1.48
CA ASP A 680 -6.65 -26.12 -0.60
C ASP A 680 -5.54 -25.58 0.30
N LEU A 681 -5.82 -25.48 1.60
CA LEU A 681 -4.87 -25.09 2.64
C LEU A 681 -4.39 -26.35 3.35
N GLU A 682 -3.13 -26.70 3.14
CA GLU A 682 -2.49 -27.83 3.81
C GLU A 682 -1.60 -27.32 4.95
N PHE A 683 -2.01 -27.59 6.19
CA PHE A 683 -1.25 -27.21 7.39
C PHE A 683 -0.25 -28.31 7.75
N ILE A 684 1.01 -28.03 7.61
CA ILE A 684 2.12 -28.96 7.95
C ILE A 684 2.47 -28.77 9.41
N HIS A 685 2.11 -29.77 10.23
CA HIS A 685 2.28 -29.65 11.69
C HIS A 685 2.59 -30.99 12.36
N ASN A 686 3.06 -30.92 13.62
CA ASN A 686 3.22 -32.04 14.51
C ASN A 686 2.57 -31.69 15.87
N SER A 687 1.39 -32.27 16.10
CA SER A 687 0.61 -32.00 17.31
C SER A 687 0.53 -33.25 18.17
N PRO A 688 1.25 -33.30 19.30
CA PRO A 688 1.15 -34.43 20.21
C PRO A 688 -0.24 -34.50 20.84
N GLY A 689 -0.75 -35.68 21.16
CA GLY A 689 -2.08 -35.84 21.76
C GLY A 689 -2.68 -37.20 21.47
N ARG A 690 -3.95 -37.37 21.80
CA ARG A 690 -4.69 -38.57 21.42
C ARG A 690 -5.00 -38.48 19.91
N PRO A 691 -4.68 -39.54 19.12
CA PRO A 691 -4.96 -39.51 17.69
C PRO A 691 -6.36 -39.07 17.36
N GLY A 692 -6.46 -38.04 16.47
CA GLY A 692 -7.72 -37.50 15.94
C GLY A 692 -8.48 -36.54 16.90
N SER A 693 -7.96 -36.26 18.12
CA SER A 693 -8.49 -35.15 18.91
C SER A 693 -8.11 -33.80 18.29
N VAL A 694 -8.96 -32.79 18.51
CA VAL A 694 -8.65 -31.42 18.05
C VAL A 694 -7.42 -30.92 18.80
N ALA A 695 -6.47 -30.34 18.06
CA ALA A 695 -5.23 -29.78 18.59
C ALA A 695 -5.23 -28.24 18.47
N ALA A 696 -5.73 -27.71 17.35
CA ALA A 696 -5.92 -26.28 17.16
C ALA A 696 -7.18 -26.00 16.36
N ASP A 697 -7.73 -24.83 16.56
CA ASP A 697 -8.82 -24.26 15.78
C ASP A 697 -8.21 -23.34 14.71
N ILE A 698 -8.91 -23.24 13.57
CA ILE A 698 -8.54 -22.37 12.46
C ILE A 698 -9.64 -21.31 12.32
N GLU A 699 -9.23 -20.06 12.26
CA GLU A 699 -10.11 -18.96 11.91
C GLU A 699 -9.72 -18.39 10.55
N LEU A 700 -10.74 -17.93 9.82
CA LEU A 700 -10.61 -17.17 8.59
C LEU A 700 -11.30 -15.82 8.80
N ASP A 701 -10.59 -14.72 8.56
CA ASP A 701 -11.09 -13.36 8.64
C ASP A 701 -11.82 -13.08 9.98
N ARG A 702 -11.14 -13.43 11.09
CA ARG A 702 -11.62 -13.30 12.49
C ARG A 702 -12.87 -14.12 12.81
N ARG A 703 -13.23 -15.08 11.98
CA ARG A 703 -14.38 -15.98 12.19
C ARG A 703 -13.91 -17.43 12.30
N PRO A 704 -14.33 -18.17 13.33
CA PRO A 704 -14.00 -19.58 13.43
C PRO A 704 -14.66 -20.36 12.28
N VAL A 705 -13.88 -21.14 11.56
CA VAL A 705 -14.38 -21.96 10.44
C VAL A 705 -14.86 -23.31 10.98
N ALA A 706 -16.15 -23.56 10.94
CA ALA A 706 -16.75 -24.79 11.45
C ALA A 706 -16.09 -26.04 10.84
N GLY A 707 -15.46 -26.86 11.70
CA GLY A 707 -14.80 -28.10 11.31
C GLY A 707 -13.41 -27.96 10.66
N ALA A 708 -12.89 -26.74 10.45
CA ALA A 708 -11.51 -26.52 10.10
C ALA A 708 -10.65 -26.55 11.39
N VAL A 709 -10.01 -27.66 11.63
CA VAL A 709 -9.23 -27.89 12.85
C VAL A 709 -7.98 -28.73 12.55
N LEU A 710 -6.89 -28.43 13.21
CA LEU A 710 -5.75 -29.33 13.22
C LEU A 710 -5.99 -30.50 14.16
N ARG A 711 -5.70 -31.71 13.71
CA ARG A 711 -5.92 -32.91 14.52
C ARG A 711 -4.62 -33.45 15.07
N ALA A 712 -4.65 -33.85 16.35
CA ALA A 712 -3.50 -34.47 16.96
C ALA A 712 -3.00 -35.69 16.13
N ASN A 713 -1.73 -35.63 15.77
CA ASN A 713 -1.04 -36.64 14.97
C ASN A 713 0.20 -37.19 15.72
N PRO A 714 0.04 -37.98 16.80
CA PRO A 714 1.12 -38.39 17.68
C PRO A 714 2.04 -39.44 17.03
N GLY A 715 2.35 -39.33 15.76
CA GLY A 715 3.33 -40.13 15.08
C GLY A 715 4.73 -39.80 15.61
N GLY A 716 5.11 -40.44 16.71
CA GLY A 716 6.46 -40.60 17.25
C GLY A 716 7.53 -39.60 16.84
N GLY A 717 7.39 -38.36 17.20
CA GLY A 717 8.53 -37.50 17.52
C GLY A 717 9.26 -36.77 16.38
N SER A 718 9.01 -36.99 15.11
CA SER A 718 9.82 -36.30 14.08
C SER A 718 9.16 -36.08 12.72
N PHE A 719 7.86 -36.26 12.60
CA PHE A 719 7.20 -36.08 11.29
C PHE A 719 6.12 -35.03 11.34
N PHE A 720 6.32 -33.96 10.58
CA PHE A 720 5.26 -33.05 10.22
C PHE A 720 4.33 -33.73 9.21
N LYS A 721 3.02 -33.49 9.34
CA LYS A 721 1.99 -34.02 8.44
C LYS A 721 1.00 -32.95 8.11
N GLY A 722 0.47 -32.96 6.89
CA GLY A 722 -0.59 -32.08 6.44
C GLY A 722 -1.96 -32.46 6.99
N ASP A 723 -2.69 -31.49 7.53
CA ASP A 723 -4.15 -31.48 7.61
C ASP A 723 -4.64 -30.49 6.53
N GLU A 724 -5.45 -30.98 5.60
CA GLU A 724 -5.92 -30.20 4.43
C GLU A 724 -7.36 -29.74 4.64
N HIS A 725 -7.61 -28.47 4.35
CA HIS A 725 -8.93 -27.87 4.36
C HIS A 725 -9.16 -27.10 3.07
N ARG A 726 -10.29 -27.35 2.40
CA ARG A 726 -10.71 -26.56 1.26
C ARG A 726 -11.61 -25.41 1.73
N LEU A 727 -11.08 -24.18 1.63
CA LEU A 727 -11.75 -22.96 2.05
C LEU A 727 -12.01 -22.06 0.85
N PHE A 728 -13.11 -21.31 0.92
CA PHE A 728 -13.35 -20.21 0.00
C PHE A 728 -12.61 -18.98 0.52
N LEU A 729 -11.68 -18.46 -0.28
CA LEU A 729 -10.93 -17.25 0.01
C LEU A 729 -11.42 -16.10 -0.89
N SER A 730 -11.49 -14.91 -0.32
CA SER A 730 -11.73 -13.69 -1.09
C SER A 730 -10.45 -13.24 -1.79
N ALA A 731 -10.58 -12.63 -2.96
CA ALA A 731 -9.45 -12.03 -3.66
C ALA A 731 -8.71 -11.03 -2.76
N GLY A 732 -7.39 -11.07 -2.77
CA GLY A 732 -6.51 -10.27 -1.91
C GLY A 732 -6.06 -11.01 -0.66
N VAL A 733 -5.94 -10.30 0.46
CA VAL A 733 -5.41 -10.83 1.72
C VAL A 733 -6.52 -11.47 2.55
N ASN A 734 -6.31 -12.71 2.97
CA ASN A 734 -7.17 -13.43 3.91
C ASN A 734 -6.40 -13.68 5.20
N ARG A 735 -7.00 -13.36 6.32
CA ARG A 735 -6.43 -13.57 7.65
C ARG A 735 -6.66 -14.99 8.10
N VAL A 736 -5.64 -15.82 8.10
CA VAL A 736 -5.73 -17.20 8.61
C VAL A 736 -5.00 -17.28 9.94
N THR A 737 -5.68 -17.71 11.01
CA THR A 737 -5.06 -17.91 12.31
C THR A 737 -5.14 -19.35 12.77
N VAL A 738 -4.14 -19.73 13.54
CA VAL A 738 -4.04 -21.04 14.20
C VAL A 738 -3.89 -20.83 15.68
N GLU A 739 -4.87 -21.32 16.46
CA GLU A 739 -4.86 -21.26 17.91
C GLU A 739 -4.98 -22.65 18.53
N PRO A 740 -4.13 -23.02 19.50
CA PRO A 740 -4.27 -24.28 20.20
C PRO A 740 -5.58 -24.38 20.99
N SER A 741 -6.41 -25.35 20.67
CA SER A 741 -7.71 -25.57 21.30
C SER A 741 -7.65 -26.24 22.69
N ALA A 742 -6.47 -26.63 23.15
CA ALA A 742 -6.23 -27.32 24.44
C ALA A 742 -4.83 -27.01 24.99
N SER A 743 -4.53 -27.58 26.18
CA SER A 743 -3.20 -27.49 26.82
C SER A 743 -2.08 -28.26 26.07
N THR A 744 -2.38 -28.80 24.90
CA THR A 744 -1.42 -29.55 24.08
C THR A 744 -0.76 -28.59 23.09
N PRO A 745 0.55 -28.50 23.05
CA PRO A 745 1.24 -27.63 22.12
C PRO A 745 1.05 -28.09 20.67
N VAL A 746 0.98 -27.16 19.76
CA VAL A 746 0.98 -27.38 18.31
C VAL A 746 2.33 -26.96 17.76
N ARG A 747 3.04 -27.85 17.09
CA ARG A 747 4.24 -27.52 16.33
C ARG A 747 3.84 -27.30 14.88
N LEU A 748 3.86 -26.06 14.45
CA LEU A 748 3.46 -25.65 13.11
C LEU A 748 4.70 -25.32 12.27
N ASP A 749 4.81 -25.95 11.12
CA ASP A 749 5.91 -25.81 10.17
C ASP A 749 5.54 -24.75 9.12
N LYS A 750 4.49 -25.00 8.35
CA LYS A 750 4.01 -24.08 7.32
C LYS A 750 2.55 -24.31 6.94
N ILE A 751 2.04 -23.44 6.11
CA ILE A 751 0.79 -23.63 5.35
C ILE A 751 1.13 -23.59 3.86
N ASN A 752 0.73 -24.64 3.13
CA ASN A 752 0.73 -24.68 1.68
C ASN A 752 -0.65 -24.26 1.19
N VAL A 753 -0.71 -23.27 0.30
CA VAL A 753 -1.97 -22.76 -0.26
C VAL A 753 -1.97 -22.93 -1.78
N THR A 754 -2.93 -23.69 -2.28
CA THR A 754 -3.03 -24.00 -3.71
C THR A 754 -4.46 -23.74 -4.18
N ARG A 755 -4.62 -23.01 -5.29
CA ARG A 755 -5.95 -22.82 -5.87
C ARG A 755 -6.56 -24.14 -6.29
N ALA A 756 -7.78 -24.42 -5.86
CA ALA A 756 -8.46 -25.66 -6.17
C ALA A 756 -9.03 -25.62 -7.61
N THR A 757 -8.35 -26.28 -8.54
CA THR A 757 -8.78 -26.37 -9.95
C THR A 757 -9.62 -27.61 -10.23
N THR A 758 -9.72 -28.53 -9.28
CA THR A 758 -10.42 -29.81 -9.39
C THR A 758 -11.27 -30.10 -8.14
N GLY A 759 -12.24 -31.00 -8.26
CA GLY A 759 -13.13 -31.37 -7.16
C GLY A 759 -14.34 -30.44 -7.01
N PRO A 760 -15.13 -30.58 -5.92
CA PRO A 760 -16.31 -29.76 -5.71
C PRO A 760 -15.97 -28.29 -5.55
N GLN A 761 -16.72 -27.45 -6.24
CA GLN A 761 -16.65 -25.97 -6.09
C GLN A 761 -18.09 -25.45 -6.13
N PRO A 762 -18.87 -25.61 -5.03
CA PRO A 762 -20.28 -25.30 -5.00
C PRO A 762 -20.50 -23.78 -4.88
N VAL A 763 -20.29 -23.08 -5.98
CA VAL A 763 -20.62 -21.66 -6.11
C VAL A 763 -21.95 -21.54 -6.82
N GLN A 764 -22.87 -20.78 -6.24
CA GLN A 764 -24.17 -20.43 -6.86
C GLN A 764 -24.05 -18.99 -7.36
N THR A 765 -24.30 -18.78 -8.65
CA THR A 765 -24.32 -17.44 -9.25
C THR A 765 -25.74 -16.99 -9.46
N VAL A 766 -26.05 -15.76 -9.08
CA VAL A 766 -27.32 -15.08 -9.31
C VAL A 766 -27.03 -13.75 -10.02
N GLU A 767 -27.57 -13.58 -11.22
CA GLU A 767 -27.50 -12.30 -11.93
C GLU A 767 -28.47 -11.31 -11.27
N ALA A 768 -28.04 -10.07 -11.04
CA ALA A 768 -28.87 -9.08 -10.34
C ALA A 768 -30.18 -8.78 -11.09
N GLN A 769 -30.15 -8.77 -12.43
CA GLN A 769 -31.35 -8.58 -13.26
C GLN A 769 -32.38 -9.70 -13.15
N ASP A 770 -32.01 -10.88 -12.66
CA ASP A 770 -32.92 -12.02 -12.44
C ASP A 770 -33.59 -12.01 -11.04
N ALA A 771 -33.17 -11.08 -10.17
CA ALA A 771 -33.72 -10.92 -8.82
C ALA A 771 -35.09 -10.25 -8.79
N GLU A 772 -35.82 -10.38 -7.67
CA GLU A 772 -37.07 -9.63 -7.45
C GLU A 772 -36.71 -8.17 -7.09
N LEU A 773 -37.26 -7.24 -7.84
CA LEU A 773 -37.04 -5.80 -7.65
C LEU A 773 -38.26 -5.13 -7.06
N ALA A 774 -38.06 -4.23 -6.10
CA ALA A 774 -39.12 -3.43 -5.51
C ALA A 774 -38.82 -1.92 -5.56
N GLY A 775 -39.89 -1.12 -5.54
CA GLY A 775 -39.77 0.34 -5.49
C GLY A 775 -39.12 0.94 -6.72
N SER A 776 -37.99 1.65 -6.52
CA SER A 776 -37.23 2.34 -7.58
C SER A 776 -36.17 1.46 -8.25
N ALA A 777 -35.87 0.28 -7.70
CA ALA A 777 -34.88 -0.62 -8.28
C ALA A 777 -35.25 -1.00 -9.73
N VAL A 778 -34.27 -0.89 -10.64
CA VAL A 778 -34.52 -1.07 -12.08
C VAL A 778 -33.31 -1.70 -12.76
N VAL A 779 -33.57 -2.54 -13.78
CA VAL A 779 -32.54 -3.10 -14.65
C VAL A 779 -32.09 -2.03 -15.67
N GLU A 780 -30.79 -1.84 -15.77
CA GLU A 780 -30.15 -0.94 -16.76
C GLU A 780 -29.07 -1.72 -17.52
N GLY A 781 -28.62 -1.20 -18.66
CA GLY A 781 -27.65 -1.85 -19.52
C GLY A 781 -26.26 -1.22 -19.46
N HIS A 782 -25.23 -2.08 -19.33
CA HIS A 782 -23.83 -1.67 -19.48
C HIS A 782 -23.00 -2.78 -20.11
N ALA A 783 -22.20 -2.47 -21.14
CA ALA A 783 -21.49 -3.48 -21.92
C ALA A 783 -20.41 -4.26 -21.13
N ALA A 784 -19.90 -3.68 -20.05
CA ALA A 784 -18.91 -4.32 -19.17
C ALA A 784 -19.54 -5.09 -17.99
N ALA A 785 -20.87 -5.01 -17.79
CA ALA A 785 -21.56 -5.81 -16.79
C ALA A 785 -21.78 -7.25 -17.29
N SER A 786 -21.91 -8.18 -16.38
CA SER A 786 -22.25 -9.59 -16.69
C SER A 786 -23.57 -9.64 -17.46
N GLY A 787 -23.63 -10.39 -18.55
CA GLY A 787 -24.82 -10.43 -19.40
C GLY A 787 -25.17 -9.10 -20.08
N GLY A 788 -24.42 -8.01 -19.84
CA GLY A 788 -24.67 -6.67 -20.38
C GLY A 788 -25.73 -5.87 -19.63
N GLU A 789 -26.18 -6.32 -18.49
CA GLU A 789 -27.24 -5.69 -17.66
C GLU A 789 -26.84 -5.66 -16.18
N TYR A 790 -27.36 -4.73 -15.41
CA TYR A 790 -27.15 -4.56 -13.97
C TYR A 790 -28.40 -3.97 -13.32
N VAL A 791 -28.48 -3.93 -11.99
CA VAL A 791 -29.55 -3.28 -11.25
C VAL A 791 -29.05 -2.04 -10.55
N GLY A 792 -29.66 -0.92 -10.83
CA GLY A 792 -29.42 0.37 -10.17
C GLY A 792 -30.64 0.87 -9.38
N TRP A 793 -30.48 2.08 -8.75
CA TRP A 793 -31.52 2.80 -8.03
C TRP A 793 -32.11 2.04 -6.84
N ILE A 794 -31.29 1.23 -6.18
CA ILE A 794 -31.59 0.56 -4.91
C ILE A 794 -31.25 1.55 -3.79
N GLY A 795 -32.17 1.78 -2.83
CA GLY A 795 -31.92 2.68 -1.68
C GLY A 795 -33.01 3.72 -1.46
N GLN A 796 -32.70 4.77 -0.71
CA GLN A 796 -33.66 5.76 -0.17
C GLN A 796 -34.71 5.11 0.78
N GLY A 797 -34.40 3.98 1.36
CA GLY A 797 -35.25 3.21 2.28
C GLY A 797 -35.42 1.76 1.85
N PRO A 798 -35.79 0.89 2.78
CA PRO A 798 -35.89 -0.54 2.56
C PRO A 798 -36.98 -0.97 1.58
N GLU A 799 -37.92 -0.10 1.21
CA GLU A 799 -38.90 -0.36 0.17
C GLU A 799 -38.37 -0.38 -1.27
N ASN A 800 -37.14 0.16 -1.47
CA ASN A 800 -36.46 0.16 -2.76
C ASN A 800 -35.30 -0.85 -2.70
N ASN A 801 -35.62 -2.09 -2.95
CA ASN A 801 -34.71 -3.20 -2.71
C ASN A 801 -34.61 -4.17 -3.90
N LEU A 802 -33.59 -5.02 -3.82
CA LEU A 802 -33.41 -6.21 -4.63
C LEU A 802 -33.42 -7.42 -3.69
N SER A 803 -34.12 -8.50 -4.04
CA SER A 803 -34.11 -9.73 -3.27
C SER A 803 -34.05 -10.96 -4.16
N PHE A 804 -33.39 -12.00 -3.68
CA PHE A 804 -33.29 -13.29 -4.38
C PHE A 804 -33.23 -14.44 -3.39
N ASP A 805 -33.69 -15.61 -3.87
CA ASP A 805 -33.68 -16.85 -3.10
C ASP A 805 -32.43 -17.68 -3.47
N VAL A 806 -31.80 -18.26 -2.46
CA VAL A 806 -30.75 -19.25 -2.61
C VAL A 806 -31.13 -20.54 -1.86
N GLU A 807 -30.81 -21.70 -2.41
CA GLU A 807 -31.04 -22.97 -1.74
C GLU A 807 -29.70 -23.59 -1.32
N VAL A 808 -29.55 -23.82 -0.01
CA VAL A 808 -28.34 -24.42 0.54
C VAL A 808 -28.63 -25.73 1.26
N ALA A 809 -27.73 -26.70 1.08
CA ALA A 809 -27.94 -28.05 1.63
C ALA A 809 -27.71 -28.12 3.14
N GLU A 810 -26.80 -27.28 3.65
CA GLU A 810 -26.37 -27.26 5.05
C GLU A 810 -26.47 -25.85 5.62
N ALA A 811 -26.86 -25.74 6.88
CA ALA A 811 -26.80 -24.47 7.59
C ALA A 811 -25.34 -24.15 7.95
N GLY A 812 -24.96 -22.89 7.89
CA GLY A 812 -23.60 -22.47 8.26
C GLY A 812 -23.21 -21.11 7.66
N ASP A 813 -21.90 -20.88 7.66
CA ASP A 813 -21.32 -19.64 7.15
C ASP A 813 -20.98 -19.76 5.66
N TYR A 814 -21.38 -18.74 4.94
CA TYR A 814 -21.19 -18.59 3.49
C TYR A 814 -20.52 -17.27 3.18
N GLN A 815 -19.76 -17.24 2.10
CA GLN A 815 -19.25 -16.02 1.50
C GLN A 815 -20.16 -15.62 0.34
N LEU A 816 -20.66 -14.39 0.38
CA LEU A 816 -21.43 -13.78 -0.68
C LEU A 816 -20.55 -12.74 -1.37
N VAL A 817 -20.08 -13.04 -2.58
CA VAL A 817 -19.31 -12.11 -3.39
C VAL A 817 -20.29 -11.23 -4.16
N VAL A 818 -20.21 -9.93 -3.95
CA VAL A 818 -21.07 -8.91 -4.57
C VAL A 818 -20.27 -8.19 -5.65
N HIS A 819 -20.66 -8.35 -6.91
CA HIS A 819 -20.08 -7.61 -8.03
C HIS A 819 -20.84 -6.30 -8.25
N TYR A 820 -20.11 -5.19 -8.24
CA TYR A 820 -20.71 -3.87 -8.18
C TYR A 820 -19.91 -2.79 -8.95
N SER A 821 -20.57 -1.66 -9.18
CA SER A 821 -19.96 -0.46 -9.72
C SER A 821 -20.45 0.77 -8.95
N ASN A 822 -19.53 1.68 -8.64
CA ASN A 822 -19.80 2.92 -7.92
C ASN A 822 -18.84 4.03 -8.38
N ASP A 823 -19.37 5.12 -8.93
CA ASP A 823 -18.59 6.33 -9.24
C ASP A 823 -19.30 7.58 -8.72
N GLU A 824 -19.94 7.46 -7.55
CA GLU A 824 -20.53 8.62 -6.90
C GLU A 824 -19.43 9.52 -6.35
N ARG A 825 -19.57 10.82 -6.58
CA ARG A 825 -18.61 11.84 -6.13
C ARG A 825 -19.35 13.02 -5.56
N ASP A 826 -18.85 13.59 -4.49
CA ASP A 826 -19.18 14.96 -4.13
C ASP A 826 -18.38 15.90 -5.02
N THR A 827 -19.01 16.94 -5.53
CA THR A 827 -18.41 17.83 -6.55
C THR A 827 -17.89 19.13 -5.95
N GLY A 828 -17.75 19.19 -4.64
CA GLY A 828 -17.45 20.43 -3.91
C GLY A 828 -16.00 20.87 -3.92
N HIS A 829 -15.04 19.95 -4.02
CA HIS A 829 -13.65 20.23 -3.72
C HIS A 829 -12.71 20.16 -4.96
N PRO A 830 -11.83 21.18 -5.18
CA PRO A 830 -10.98 21.21 -6.38
C PRO A 830 -9.72 20.29 -6.30
N TYR A 831 -9.34 19.80 -5.12
CA TYR A 831 -8.11 19.04 -4.92
C TYR A 831 -8.33 17.55 -4.72
N ASN A 832 -9.48 17.15 -4.18
CA ASN A 832 -9.79 15.78 -3.86
C ASN A 832 -10.64 15.15 -4.95
N ALA A 833 -10.55 13.84 -5.09
CA ALA A 833 -11.44 13.08 -5.96
C ALA A 833 -12.88 13.05 -5.42
N ASP A 834 -13.07 13.41 -4.14
CA ASP A 834 -14.33 13.47 -3.39
C ASP A 834 -15.22 12.25 -3.66
N ILE A 835 -14.59 11.09 -3.64
CA ILE A 835 -15.24 9.82 -3.89
C ILE A 835 -16.07 9.41 -2.68
N ILE A 836 -17.24 8.85 -2.95
CA ILE A 836 -18.16 8.39 -1.93
C ILE A 836 -18.25 6.88 -1.99
N SER A 837 -18.09 6.21 -0.85
CA SER A 837 -18.47 4.81 -0.69
C SER A 837 -19.99 4.69 -0.57
N ARG A 838 -20.59 3.65 -1.14
CA ARG A 838 -22.03 3.40 -1.04
C ARG A 838 -22.28 2.21 -0.14
N PRO A 839 -23.17 2.32 0.86
CA PRO A 839 -23.51 1.21 1.73
C PRO A 839 -24.58 0.31 1.10
N ILE A 840 -24.56 -0.95 1.53
CA ILE A 840 -25.65 -1.90 1.35
C ILE A 840 -26.02 -2.47 2.71
N ASP A 841 -27.30 -2.39 3.07
CA ASP A 841 -27.89 -3.12 4.18
C ASP A 841 -28.36 -4.48 3.66
N ILE A 842 -27.81 -5.57 4.21
CA ILE A 842 -28.14 -6.94 3.80
C ILE A 842 -28.93 -7.61 4.91
N THR A 843 -30.08 -8.21 4.57
CA THR A 843 -30.86 -9.05 5.48
C THR A 843 -30.98 -10.48 4.93
N VAL A 844 -30.96 -11.45 5.81
CA VAL A 844 -31.20 -12.86 5.49
C VAL A 844 -32.49 -13.28 6.15
N ASN A 845 -33.43 -13.83 5.37
CA ASN A 845 -34.74 -14.32 5.84
C ASN A 845 -35.56 -13.26 6.63
N GLY A 846 -35.38 -11.97 6.31
CA GLY A 846 -36.04 -10.86 7.01
C GLY A 846 -35.56 -10.68 8.46
N GLY A 847 -34.37 -11.14 8.81
CA GLY A 847 -33.72 -10.89 10.10
C GLY A 847 -33.18 -9.46 10.23
N ASP A 848 -32.32 -9.24 11.20
CA ASP A 848 -31.63 -7.97 11.39
C ASP A 848 -30.72 -7.66 10.17
N SER A 849 -30.60 -6.40 9.82
CA SER A 849 -29.71 -5.95 8.74
C SER A 849 -28.28 -5.78 9.23
N GLU A 850 -27.33 -6.13 8.38
CA GLU A 850 -25.91 -5.82 8.53
C GLU A 850 -25.50 -4.89 7.38
N ARG A 851 -24.78 -3.81 7.69
CA ARG A 851 -24.34 -2.78 6.72
C ARG A 851 -22.93 -3.06 6.27
N PHE A 852 -22.73 -3.05 4.95
CA PHE A 852 -21.43 -3.20 4.30
C PHE A 852 -21.16 -2.03 3.36
N TRP A 853 -19.90 -1.58 3.29
CA TRP A 853 -19.49 -0.45 2.50
C TRP A 853 -18.81 -0.89 1.21
N PHE A 854 -19.19 -0.24 0.11
CA PHE A 854 -18.70 -0.52 -1.25
C PHE A 854 -18.00 0.70 -1.78
N LYS A 855 -16.69 0.57 -1.91
CA LYS A 855 -15.81 1.64 -2.31
C LYS A 855 -16.12 2.14 -3.73
N ASN A 856 -15.73 3.40 -4.02
CA ASN A 856 -15.78 3.96 -5.37
C ASN A 856 -14.86 3.20 -6.33
N THR A 857 -15.35 2.86 -7.51
CA THR A 857 -14.64 2.09 -8.54
C THR A 857 -14.04 2.97 -9.65
N TRP A 858 -13.97 4.26 -9.46
CA TRP A 858 -13.43 5.30 -10.38
C TRP A 858 -14.22 5.54 -11.66
N SER A 859 -15.12 4.67 -12.02
CA SER A 859 -16.00 4.75 -13.19
C SER A 859 -17.20 3.83 -13.00
N TRP A 860 -18.37 4.25 -13.48
CA TRP A 860 -19.54 3.39 -13.60
C TRP A 860 -19.34 2.21 -14.56
N GLY A 861 -18.24 2.22 -15.33
CA GLY A 861 -17.83 1.12 -16.21
C GLY A 861 -16.83 0.14 -15.59
N ASN A 862 -16.30 0.43 -14.39
CA ASN A 862 -15.43 -0.48 -13.66
C ASN A 862 -16.29 -1.34 -12.71
N TRP A 863 -16.15 -2.66 -12.81
CA TRP A 863 -16.87 -3.63 -11.98
C TRP A 863 -15.89 -4.34 -11.07
N TRP A 864 -16.06 -4.13 -9.77
CA TRP A 864 -15.25 -4.75 -8.72
C TRP A 864 -16.06 -5.77 -7.93
N ALA A 865 -15.40 -6.55 -7.08
CA ALA A 865 -16.04 -7.56 -6.25
C ALA A 865 -15.64 -7.39 -4.79
N VAL A 866 -16.60 -7.57 -3.89
CA VAL A 866 -16.37 -7.61 -2.44
C VAL A 866 -17.08 -8.81 -1.86
N GLY A 867 -16.34 -9.64 -1.12
CA GLY A 867 -16.89 -10.74 -0.36
C GLY A 867 -17.46 -10.25 0.96
N VAL A 868 -18.74 -10.56 1.22
CA VAL A 868 -19.41 -10.31 2.50
C VAL A 868 -19.84 -11.62 3.14
N PRO A 869 -19.61 -11.81 4.44
CA PRO A 869 -20.01 -13.04 5.12
C PRO A 869 -21.49 -13.05 5.41
N VAL A 870 -22.15 -14.19 5.19
CA VAL A 870 -23.56 -14.41 5.53
C VAL A 870 -23.75 -15.75 6.22
N THR A 871 -24.66 -15.84 7.17
CA THR A 871 -25.03 -17.11 7.82
C THR A 871 -26.39 -17.55 7.32
N LEU A 872 -26.48 -18.77 6.77
CA LEU A 872 -27.69 -19.32 6.14
C LEU A 872 -28.18 -20.55 6.86
N GLU A 873 -29.51 -20.75 6.80
CA GLU A 873 -30.19 -21.97 7.28
C GLU A 873 -30.24 -23.00 6.14
N ALA A 874 -30.32 -24.30 6.49
CA ALA A 874 -30.51 -25.35 5.47
C ALA A 874 -31.85 -25.19 4.78
N GLY A 875 -31.87 -25.25 3.44
CA GLY A 875 -33.02 -25.02 2.59
C GLY A 875 -32.98 -23.69 1.87
N THR A 876 -34.17 -23.14 1.58
CA THR A 876 -34.28 -21.86 0.87
C THR A 876 -34.04 -20.69 1.83
N ASN A 877 -33.18 -19.75 1.46
CA ASN A 877 -32.98 -18.50 2.16
C ASN A 877 -33.22 -17.35 1.20
N THR A 878 -33.85 -16.30 1.69
CA THR A 878 -34.06 -15.06 0.94
C THR A 878 -33.05 -14.02 1.42
N ILE A 879 -32.22 -13.50 0.49
CA ILE A 879 -31.28 -12.40 0.74
C ILE A 879 -31.88 -11.13 0.15
N THR A 880 -32.01 -10.09 0.96
CA THR A 880 -32.54 -8.78 0.53
C THR A 880 -31.48 -7.69 0.75
N MET A 881 -31.29 -6.85 -0.26
CA MET A 881 -30.32 -5.76 -0.29
C MET A 881 -31.02 -4.42 -0.51
N TYR A 882 -30.69 -3.44 0.30
CA TYR A 882 -31.20 -2.07 0.19
C TYR A 882 -30.17 -1.09 0.79
N ASN A 883 -30.46 0.20 0.76
CA ASN A 883 -29.76 1.22 1.54
C ASN A 883 -30.83 2.03 2.30
N ASP A 884 -30.81 1.94 3.64
CA ASP A 884 -31.69 2.74 4.50
C ASP A 884 -30.90 3.94 5.08
N PRO A 885 -31.18 5.17 4.64
CA PRO A 885 -30.55 6.37 5.19
C PRO A 885 -30.77 6.57 6.70
N ALA A 886 -31.76 5.89 7.29
CA ALA A 886 -31.98 5.92 8.74
C ALA A 886 -30.85 5.21 9.54
N ASN A 887 -30.05 4.38 8.87
CA ASN A 887 -28.88 3.71 9.44
C ASN A 887 -27.58 4.53 9.30
N SER A 888 -27.67 5.76 8.74
CA SER A 888 -26.51 6.64 8.56
C SER A 888 -26.22 7.45 9.81
N ASP A 889 -24.94 7.74 10.03
CA ASP A 889 -24.51 8.61 11.14
C ASP A 889 -24.93 10.07 10.92
N THR A 890 -25.35 10.72 11.99
CA THR A 890 -25.74 12.13 11.97
C THR A 890 -24.95 12.91 13.03
N ALA A 891 -24.41 14.08 12.63
CA ALA A 891 -23.73 15.00 13.56
C ALA A 891 -24.71 16.11 13.99
N GLU A 892 -25.38 15.93 15.13
CA GLU A 892 -26.29 16.96 15.67
C GLU A 892 -25.50 18.16 16.24
N GLY A 893 -25.87 19.38 15.84
CA GLY A 893 -25.30 20.62 16.38
C GLY A 893 -23.94 21.03 15.88
N CYS A 894 -23.44 20.38 14.84
CA CYS A 894 -22.18 20.70 14.18
C CYS A 894 -22.21 22.12 13.59
N PRO A 895 -21.15 22.97 13.77
CA PRO A 895 -21.05 24.30 13.22
C PRO A 895 -20.84 24.28 11.69
N ASP A 896 -21.44 25.22 10.96
CA ASP A 896 -21.31 25.36 9.50
C ASP A 896 -19.89 25.87 9.10
N PRO A 897 -19.23 25.31 8.09
CA PRO A 897 -19.57 24.12 7.31
C PRO A 897 -19.41 22.83 8.11
N CYS A 898 -20.26 21.87 7.86
CA CYS A 898 -20.25 20.59 8.54
C CYS A 898 -20.62 19.49 7.55
N MET A 899 -19.79 18.50 7.45
CA MET A 899 -20.03 17.33 6.62
C MET A 899 -19.86 16.08 7.48
N PRO A 900 -20.93 15.62 8.14
CA PRO A 900 -20.93 14.28 8.70
C PRO A 900 -20.60 13.29 7.58
N LEU A 901 -20.23 12.07 7.92
CA LEU A 901 -19.96 11.04 6.93
C LEU A 901 -21.04 11.07 5.84
N LEU A 902 -20.64 11.39 4.61
CA LEU A 902 -21.58 11.55 3.51
C LEU A 902 -21.99 10.17 3.00
N ASP A 903 -22.96 9.60 3.66
CA ASP A 903 -23.59 8.37 3.20
C ASP A 903 -24.39 8.63 1.94
N SER A 904 -24.08 7.91 0.87
CA SER A 904 -25.00 7.88 -0.25
C SER A 904 -26.36 7.35 0.18
N VAL A 905 -27.42 7.97 -0.29
CA VAL A 905 -28.77 7.41 -0.11
C VAL A 905 -29.04 6.21 -1.02
N TRP A 906 -28.11 5.90 -1.90
CA TRP A 906 -28.18 4.81 -2.86
C TRP A 906 -27.17 3.72 -2.55
N ALA A 907 -27.52 2.47 -2.77
CA ALA A 907 -26.60 1.37 -2.91
C ALA A 907 -25.79 1.49 -4.23
N PRO A 908 -24.64 0.80 -4.37
CA PRO A 908 -23.95 0.74 -5.67
C PRO A 908 -24.81 0.06 -6.73
N ASN A 909 -24.45 0.20 -7.99
CA ASN A 909 -25.01 -0.64 -9.04
C ASN A 909 -24.57 -2.08 -8.84
N LEU A 910 -25.51 -3.01 -8.92
CA LEU A 910 -25.27 -4.43 -8.66
C LEU A 910 -25.35 -5.26 -9.96
N ASP A 911 -24.32 -6.04 -10.21
CA ASP A 911 -24.16 -6.84 -11.43
C ASP A 911 -24.57 -8.29 -11.20
N ARG A 912 -23.88 -8.98 -10.31
CA ARG A 912 -24.16 -10.38 -9.96
C ARG A 912 -23.68 -10.72 -8.57
N PHE A 913 -24.13 -11.88 -8.09
CA PHE A 913 -23.78 -12.41 -6.78
C PHE A 913 -23.23 -13.84 -6.92
N GLU A 914 -22.19 -14.15 -6.17
CA GLU A 914 -21.67 -15.51 -6.08
C GLU A 914 -21.71 -15.95 -4.63
N LEU A 915 -22.44 -17.02 -4.35
CA LEU A 915 -22.59 -17.57 -3.00
C LEU A 915 -21.84 -18.90 -2.88
N ALA A 916 -20.99 -19.01 -1.89
CA ALA A 916 -20.19 -20.19 -1.64
C ALA A 916 -20.14 -20.51 -0.13
N PRO A 917 -20.25 -21.78 0.31
CA PRO A 917 -19.93 -22.15 1.67
C PRO A 917 -18.46 -21.87 1.96
N VAL A 918 -18.15 -21.28 3.13
CA VAL A 918 -16.78 -20.93 3.52
C VAL A 918 -15.88 -22.16 3.52
N ARG A 919 -16.42 -23.35 3.83
CA ARG A 919 -15.67 -24.61 3.84
C ARG A 919 -16.43 -25.73 3.15
N ILE A 920 -15.67 -26.54 2.41
CA ILE A 920 -16.15 -27.80 1.87
C ILE A 920 -15.42 -28.96 2.56
N GLY A 921 -16.13 -29.97 2.98
CA GLY A 921 -15.41 -31.15 3.46
C GLY A 921 -15.98 -32.02 4.39
#